data_dffc81ffc1c68012c87463d12ddd3b04
#
_entry.id   dffc81ffc1c68012c87463d12ddd3b04
#
_cell.length_a   1.000
_cell.length_b   1.000
_cell.length_c   1.000
_cell.angle_alpha   90.00
_cell.angle_beta   90.00
_cell.angle_gamma   90.00
#
_symmetry.space_group_name_H-M   'P 1'
#
loop_
_entity.id
_entity.type
_entity.pdbx_description
1 polymer ?
#
loop_
_entity_poly.entity_id
_entity_poly.type
_entity_poly.pdbx_seq_one_letter_code
_entity_poly.pdbx_strand_id
1 'polypeptide(L)'
;MLTLGDLHIGQDAIIRVVGGEGELRHHLLDMGLTPGTEVTLRKTAPMGDPIEVELRGYELTLRLADAQKIEIDSVHATDRAAPSEERHKVVAHPGVGELDKAASYHERKAGAPIAAGAPLTFALAGNQNCGKTTLFNQLTGSNQHVGNFPGVTVDRKDGVIRNHKEATVTDLPGIYSLSPYSNEEIVTRDFILSEHPSGIINIVDASNIERNLYLTMQPMELDTPMVLALNMMDEVRANGGTIMVNQLEEMLGIPVVPISAAKNEGIDELIEHAIHVARYRELPGRIDFCTAGSDPADPRGAVHRCIHSVAHLIEDHAAAAGLPLRFAATKLVEGDTLIEKALQLNPNETDILGHAIAEMETVTGLDREAALADMRFTFIEKLCSATVVKPGESLEHKRSVAIDKILTGKYTALPCFAGIMALVFWLTFGVVGSTLSDWMTLGIDWFTGVVDRALTAYQINPVVHSLVIDGIFAGVGSVLSFLPTIVILFFFLSILEDTGYMARVAFVMDKLLRRIGLSGRSFVPMLVGFGCSVPAIMATRTLSSERDRRMTILLTPFMSCSAKLPIYALFTAAFFPRVWRAPVMIFLYLFGILCGILYSLILKQTCFRGEPVPFVMELPNYRLPSPKSVGQLIWEKARDFIQRAFTIIFVATVVIWFLQTFDTRLNVAATPDSSLLALVGSLITPIFKPLGFGDWRISTALITGFTAKESVVSTLTILLGGDTGALNMLFTPFTALVFLIFTLLYTPCVAAIAAVKRELGGGRAALGVVLMQCGIAWVVAFAVHCVGVLLGLA
;
A
#
# COMPACT_ATOMS: atom_id res chain seq x y z
N MET A 1 37.16 -6.76 -5.15
CA MET A 1 36.72 -6.19 -3.88
C MET A 1 35.55 -7.01 -3.41
N LEU A 2 35.42 -7.28 -2.11
CA LEU A 2 34.28 -7.99 -1.55
C LEU A 2 33.09 -7.02 -1.47
N THR A 3 31.90 -7.55 -1.73
CA THR A 3 30.65 -6.79 -1.67
C THR A 3 29.72 -7.38 -0.60
N LEU A 4 28.76 -6.59 -0.16
CA LEU A 4 27.75 -7.03 0.81
C LEU A 4 26.99 -8.28 0.31
N GLY A 5 26.88 -8.46 -1.02
CA GLY A 5 26.29 -9.62 -1.64
C GLY A 5 27.12 -10.91 -1.53
N ASP A 6 28.39 -10.83 -1.15
CA ASP A 6 29.31 -11.97 -1.01
C ASP A 6 29.32 -12.52 0.41
N LEU A 7 28.68 -11.87 1.40
CA LEU A 7 28.59 -12.33 2.79
C LEU A 7 27.80 -13.64 2.89
N HIS A 8 28.20 -14.44 3.89
CA HIS A 8 27.46 -15.65 4.28
C HIS A 8 26.63 -15.40 5.55
N ILE A 9 25.56 -16.15 5.71
CA ILE A 9 24.67 -16.02 6.89
C ILE A 9 25.50 -16.20 8.18
N GLY A 10 25.38 -15.20 9.08
CA GLY A 10 26.14 -15.15 10.35
C GLY A 10 27.55 -14.59 10.22
N GLN A 11 27.85 -13.83 9.16
CA GLN A 11 29.08 -13.05 9.04
C GLN A 11 28.79 -11.58 9.22
N ASP A 12 29.72 -10.90 9.88
CA ASP A 12 29.77 -9.45 10.05
C ASP A 12 30.79 -8.83 9.11
N ALA A 13 30.53 -7.63 8.65
CA ALA A 13 31.47 -6.84 7.84
C ALA A 13 31.25 -5.35 8.09
N ILE A 14 32.27 -4.54 7.78
CA ILE A 14 32.19 -3.07 7.84
C ILE A 14 31.97 -2.54 6.42
N ILE A 15 30.99 -1.67 6.24
CA ILE A 15 30.76 -0.98 4.97
C ILE A 15 31.92 -0.03 4.69
N ARG A 16 32.54 -0.15 3.54
CA ARG A 16 33.61 0.72 3.07
C ARG A 16 33.08 1.83 2.17
N VAL A 17 32.28 1.46 1.16
CA VAL A 17 31.70 2.37 0.19
C VAL A 17 30.31 1.93 -0.19
N VAL A 18 29.36 2.85 -0.20
CA VAL A 18 28.02 2.64 -0.76
C VAL A 18 28.01 3.13 -2.20
N GLY A 19 28.11 2.20 -3.15
CA GLY A 19 28.10 2.49 -4.58
C GLY A 19 26.69 2.68 -5.14
N GLY A 20 26.63 2.97 -6.44
CA GLY A 20 25.41 3.33 -7.14
C GLY A 20 25.31 4.85 -7.33
N GLU A 21 24.30 5.29 -8.07
CA GLU A 21 24.06 6.71 -8.38
C GLU A 21 22.58 7.04 -8.19
N GLY A 22 22.27 8.31 -7.91
CA GLY A 22 20.92 8.85 -7.85
C GLY A 22 20.08 8.36 -6.66
N GLU A 23 18.77 8.28 -6.87
CA GLU A 23 17.76 8.04 -5.82
C GLU A 23 18.01 6.77 -4.98
N LEU A 24 18.48 5.68 -5.60
CA LEU A 24 18.73 4.43 -4.87
C LEU A 24 19.84 4.59 -3.82
N ARG A 25 20.93 5.26 -4.18
CA ARG A 25 22.07 5.45 -3.30
C ARG A 25 21.69 6.32 -2.10
N HIS A 26 21.00 7.44 -2.34
CA HIS A 26 20.46 8.28 -1.28
C HIS A 26 19.58 7.48 -0.32
N HIS A 27 18.68 6.66 -0.88
CA HIS A 27 17.77 5.84 -0.06
C HIS A 27 18.52 4.82 0.80
N LEU A 28 19.60 4.20 0.29
CA LEU A 28 20.44 3.28 1.07
C LEU A 28 21.15 4.01 2.22
N LEU A 29 21.66 5.22 1.98
CA LEU A 29 22.30 6.06 3.00
C LEU A 29 21.29 6.49 4.07
N ASP A 30 20.10 6.95 3.67
CA ASP A 30 18.99 7.32 4.58
C ASP A 30 18.52 6.12 5.43
N MET A 31 18.71 4.89 4.93
CA MET A 31 18.47 3.67 5.67
C MET A 31 19.64 3.23 6.56
N GLY A 32 20.65 4.06 6.74
CA GLY A 32 21.75 3.82 7.66
C GLY A 32 22.89 2.95 7.13
N LEU A 33 22.88 2.61 5.86
CA LEU A 33 24.02 1.96 5.20
C LEU A 33 25.09 3.02 4.90
N THR A 34 25.79 3.49 5.91
CA THR A 34 26.87 4.50 5.76
C THR A 34 28.25 3.85 5.86
N PRO A 35 29.27 4.43 5.22
CA PRO A 35 30.64 3.96 5.41
C PRO A 35 31.01 3.90 6.90
N GLY A 36 31.71 2.83 7.33
CA GLY A 36 32.04 2.56 8.72
C GLY A 36 30.96 1.80 9.50
N THR A 37 29.75 1.61 8.97
CA THR A 37 28.71 0.84 9.64
C THR A 37 28.98 -0.66 9.59
N GLU A 38 28.87 -1.34 10.73
CA GLU A 38 28.90 -2.78 10.81
C GLU A 38 27.56 -3.39 10.37
N VAL A 39 27.63 -4.40 9.51
CA VAL A 39 26.44 -5.11 8.98
C VAL A 39 26.59 -6.61 9.14
N THR A 40 25.52 -7.28 9.54
CA THR A 40 25.44 -8.75 9.68
C THR A 40 24.47 -9.33 8.66
N LEU A 41 24.85 -10.35 7.89
CA LEU A 41 23.88 -11.08 7.06
C LEU A 41 23.07 -12.07 7.90
N ARG A 42 21.77 -11.81 8.05
CA ARG A 42 20.84 -12.60 8.87
C ARG A 42 20.25 -13.78 8.13
N LYS A 43 19.66 -13.52 6.97
CA LYS A 43 19.02 -14.55 6.15
C LYS A 43 18.93 -14.14 4.68
N THR A 44 18.61 -15.12 3.84
CA THR A 44 18.31 -14.91 2.41
C THR A 44 16.93 -15.44 2.09
N ALA A 45 16.23 -14.82 1.15
CA ALA A 45 14.97 -15.35 0.64
C ALA A 45 15.15 -16.77 0.06
N PRO A 46 14.08 -17.59 -0.04
CA PRO A 46 14.16 -18.99 -0.50
C PRO A 46 14.90 -19.19 -1.82
N MET A 47 14.85 -18.20 -2.71
CA MET A 47 15.56 -18.23 -4.00
C MET A 47 16.94 -17.55 -3.96
N GLY A 48 17.45 -17.19 -2.78
CA GLY A 48 18.74 -16.53 -2.57
C GLY A 48 18.71 -15.01 -2.82
N ASP A 49 17.56 -14.40 -3.08
CA ASP A 49 17.37 -12.97 -3.35
C ASP A 49 15.90 -12.60 -3.10
N PRO A 50 15.57 -11.55 -2.29
CA PRO A 50 16.49 -10.63 -1.61
C PRO A 50 17.22 -11.21 -0.39
N ILE A 51 18.17 -10.45 0.15
CA ILE A 51 18.90 -10.74 1.39
C ILE A 51 18.40 -9.84 2.52
N GLU A 52 18.55 -10.28 3.76
CA GLU A 52 18.22 -9.50 4.97
C GLU A 52 19.49 -9.32 5.79
N VAL A 53 19.79 -8.06 6.06
CA VAL A 53 20.95 -7.65 6.85
C VAL A 53 20.52 -6.94 8.12
N GLU A 54 21.25 -7.12 9.20
CA GLU A 54 21.12 -6.35 10.43
C GLU A 54 22.18 -5.26 10.45
N LEU A 55 21.78 -4.05 10.80
CA LEU A 55 22.65 -2.90 11.00
C LEU A 55 22.03 -2.00 12.07
N ARG A 56 22.86 -1.36 12.91
CA ARG A 56 22.42 -0.39 13.95
C ARG A 56 21.22 -0.86 14.78
N GLY A 57 21.05 -2.21 14.98
CA GLY A 57 20.00 -2.79 15.80
C GLY A 57 18.63 -2.99 15.12
N TYR A 58 18.52 -2.85 13.80
CA TYR A 58 17.33 -3.18 13.03
C TYR A 58 17.67 -4.01 11.78
N GLU A 59 16.68 -4.68 11.22
CA GLU A 59 16.81 -5.55 10.05
C GLU A 59 16.32 -4.85 8.79
N LEU A 60 17.11 -4.95 7.71
CA LEU A 60 16.82 -4.35 6.42
C LEU A 60 16.93 -5.38 5.31
N THR A 61 15.92 -5.43 4.42
CA THR A 61 15.97 -6.29 3.23
C THR A 61 16.46 -5.53 2.02
N LEU A 62 17.41 -6.15 1.30
CA LEU A 62 18.02 -5.60 0.08
C LEU A 62 18.01 -6.64 -1.04
N ARG A 63 17.87 -6.19 -2.27
CA ARG A 63 18.14 -7.05 -3.42
C ARG A 63 19.63 -7.37 -3.52
N LEU A 64 19.95 -8.58 -3.95
CA LEU A 64 21.34 -9.00 -4.14
C LEU A 64 22.08 -8.06 -5.12
N ALA A 65 21.41 -7.60 -6.17
CA ALA A 65 21.97 -6.65 -7.14
C ALA A 65 22.31 -5.27 -6.53
N ASP A 66 21.57 -4.83 -5.50
CA ASP A 66 21.84 -3.58 -4.77
C ASP A 66 22.94 -3.81 -3.72
N ALA A 67 22.92 -4.94 -3.02
CA ALA A 67 23.97 -5.37 -2.10
C ALA A 67 25.34 -5.52 -2.78
N GLN A 68 25.38 -5.95 -4.05
CA GLN A 68 26.61 -6.04 -4.86
C GLN A 68 27.25 -4.67 -5.20
N LYS A 69 26.52 -3.56 -4.99
CA LYS A 69 27.08 -2.21 -5.15
C LYS A 69 27.73 -1.68 -3.89
N ILE A 70 27.56 -2.35 -2.75
CA ILE A 70 28.09 -1.95 -1.45
C ILE A 70 29.37 -2.71 -1.21
N GLU A 71 30.50 -1.99 -1.18
CA GLU A 71 31.81 -2.55 -0.87
C GLU A 71 31.98 -2.71 0.64
N ILE A 72 32.53 -3.85 1.04
CA ILE A 72 32.75 -4.19 2.45
C ILE A 72 34.19 -4.56 2.74
N ASP A 73 34.56 -4.39 4.00
CA ASP A 73 35.87 -4.76 4.57
C ASP A 73 35.69 -5.58 5.86
N SER A 74 36.78 -6.15 6.37
CA SER A 74 36.86 -6.73 7.72
C SER A 74 35.81 -7.82 8.00
N VAL A 75 35.65 -8.79 7.06
CA VAL A 75 34.68 -9.90 7.22
C VAL A 75 35.14 -10.83 8.34
N HIS A 76 34.27 -11.05 9.34
CA HIS A 76 34.51 -11.98 10.45
C HIS A 76 33.22 -12.72 10.87
N ALA A 77 33.34 -13.77 11.66
CA ALA A 77 32.17 -14.45 12.19
C ALA A 77 31.58 -13.64 13.36
N THR A 78 30.26 -13.59 13.45
CA THR A 78 29.54 -12.84 14.49
C THR A 78 29.88 -13.33 15.88
N ASP A 79 30.55 -12.49 16.68
CA ASP A 79 30.90 -12.75 18.08
C ASP A 79 30.02 -11.87 18.98
N ARG A 80 28.89 -12.41 19.47
CA ARG A 80 27.94 -11.67 20.30
C ARG A 80 28.28 -11.80 21.77
N ALA A 81 28.77 -10.74 22.36
CA ALA A 81 28.84 -10.60 23.81
C ALA A 81 27.43 -10.46 24.41
N ALA A 82 27.16 -11.16 25.52
CA ALA A 82 25.89 -11.04 26.22
C ALA A 82 25.75 -9.61 26.82
N PRO A 83 24.59 -8.96 26.66
CA PRO A 83 24.37 -7.60 27.17
C PRO A 83 24.41 -7.57 28.71
N SER A 84 24.96 -6.48 29.28
CA SER A 84 25.03 -6.25 30.71
C SER A 84 23.65 -5.89 31.28
N GLU A 85 23.22 -6.58 32.36
CA GLU A 85 21.97 -6.32 33.08
C GLU A 85 22.08 -5.14 34.06
N GLU A 86 22.29 -3.92 33.61
CA GLU A 86 22.15 -2.75 34.47
C GLU A 86 20.71 -2.23 34.43
N ARG A 87 20.01 -2.31 35.55
CA ARG A 87 18.66 -1.77 35.73
C ARG A 87 18.73 -0.30 36.12
N HIS A 88 18.38 0.58 35.22
CA HIS A 88 18.23 2.01 35.48
C HIS A 88 16.87 2.32 36.13
N LYS A 89 16.85 3.30 37.04
CA LYS A 89 15.62 3.75 37.70
C LYS A 89 14.81 4.61 36.71
N VAL A 90 13.59 4.19 36.41
CA VAL A 90 12.68 4.96 35.56
C VAL A 90 12.21 6.21 36.28
N VAL A 91 12.40 7.38 35.69
CA VAL A 91 11.86 8.66 36.17
C VAL A 91 10.58 8.95 35.36
N ALA A 92 9.49 9.31 36.04
CA ALA A 92 8.24 9.68 35.38
C ALA A 92 8.42 10.95 34.56
N HIS A 93 7.74 11.03 33.41
CA HIS A 93 7.73 12.23 32.58
C HIS A 93 7.01 13.37 33.31
N PRO A 94 7.58 14.60 33.41
CA PRO A 94 6.89 15.75 33.98
C PRO A 94 5.77 16.19 33.05
N GLY A 95 4.53 16.23 33.54
CA GLY A 95 3.40 16.74 32.75
C GLY A 95 3.51 18.27 32.50
N VAL A 96 2.77 18.78 31.53
CA VAL A 96 2.70 20.24 31.18
C VAL A 96 2.35 21.13 32.39
N GLY A 97 1.76 20.57 33.44
CA GLY A 97 1.34 21.30 34.62
C GLY A 97 2.42 21.56 35.68
N GLU A 98 3.60 20.98 35.56
CA GLU A 98 4.71 21.19 36.51
C GLU A 98 5.54 22.44 36.17
N LEU A 99 5.46 22.92 34.92
CA LEU A 99 5.99 24.23 34.53
C LEU A 99 4.89 25.29 34.68
N ASP A 100 5.25 26.46 35.16
CA ASP A 100 4.35 27.60 35.25
C ASP A 100 3.63 27.76 33.90
N LYS A 101 2.29 27.76 33.88
CA LYS A 101 1.48 27.79 32.63
C LYS A 101 1.78 28.98 31.70
N ALA A 102 2.51 29.96 32.20
CA ALA A 102 3.00 31.10 31.44
C ALA A 102 4.46 30.96 30.94
N ALA A 103 5.20 29.94 31.36
CA ALA A 103 6.56 29.71 30.91
C ALA A 103 6.57 28.93 29.60
N SER A 104 7.50 29.29 28.71
CA SER A 104 7.71 28.51 27.47
C SER A 104 8.48 27.23 27.79
N TYR A 105 8.11 26.16 27.10
CA TYR A 105 8.80 24.88 27.23
C TYR A 105 10.21 24.94 26.63
N HIS A 106 10.40 25.76 25.58
CA HIS A 106 11.66 26.02 24.90
C HIS A 106 11.87 27.50 24.62
N GLU A 107 13.13 27.93 24.60
CA GLU A 107 13.51 29.32 24.43
C GLU A 107 13.23 29.91 23.03
N ARG A 108 13.31 29.06 21.97
CA ARG A 108 13.09 29.48 20.57
C ARG A 108 11.62 29.62 20.28
N LYS A 109 11.20 30.81 19.74
CA LYS A 109 9.79 31.07 19.37
C LYS A 109 9.68 31.76 18.02
N ALA A 110 8.63 31.38 17.25
CA ALA A 110 8.28 31.99 15.96
C ALA A 110 7.23 33.11 16.09
N GLY A 111 7.47 34.07 16.97
CA GLY A 111 6.59 35.23 17.14
C GLY A 111 5.64 35.16 18.34
N ALA A 112 4.55 35.97 18.32
CA ALA A 112 3.58 36.06 19.41
C ALA A 112 2.68 34.81 19.50
N PRO A 113 2.22 34.42 20.71
CA PRO A 113 1.32 33.29 20.90
C PRO A 113 0.02 33.42 20.10
N ILE A 114 -0.50 32.28 19.64
CA ILE A 114 -1.78 32.18 18.95
C ILE A 114 -2.91 32.39 19.98
N ALA A 115 -3.91 33.20 19.66
CA ALA A 115 -5.03 33.49 20.54
C ALA A 115 -5.81 32.21 20.95
N ALA A 116 -6.31 32.19 22.19
CA ALA A 116 -7.11 31.07 22.65
C ALA A 116 -8.38 30.93 21.78
N GLY A 117 -8.66 29.71 21.29
CA GLY A 117 -9.81 29.41 20.40
C GLY A 117 -9.56 29.67 18.91
N ALA A 118 -8.39 30.15 18.49
CA ALA A 118 -8.03 30.22 17.09
C ALA A 118 -7.77 28.79 16.55
N PRO A 119 -8.07 28.52 15.26
CA PRO A 119 -7.87 27.19 14.66
C PRO A 119 -6.39 26.81 14.67
N LEU A 120 -6.11 25.58 15.10
CA LEU A 120 -4.80 24.97 15.05
C LEU A 120 -4.82 23.78 14.08
N THR A 121 -3.79 23.69 13.26
CA THR A 121 -3.62 22.58 12.30
C THR A 121 -2.36 21.79 12.62
N PHE A 122 -2.49 20.47 12.71
CA PHE A 122 -1.37 19.58 13.01
C PHE A 122 -1.10 18.65 11.84
N ALA A 123 0.17 18.46 11.53
CA ALA A 123 0.64 17.42 10.64
C ALA A 123 1.09 16.20 11.46
N LEU A 124 0.53 15.01 11.21
CA LEU A 124 0.98 13.76 11.81
C LEU A 124 1.99 13.10 10.90
N ALA A 125 3.26 13.15 11.25
CA ALA A 125 4.39 12.62 10.50
C ALA A 125 5.04 11.44 11.22
N GLY A 126 5.64 10.51 10.49
CA GLY A 126 6.38 9.37 11.06
C GLY A 126 6.65 8.29 10.05
N ASN A 127 7.50 7.35 10.43
CA ASN A 127 7.91 6.23 9.59
C ASN A 127 6.74 5.28 9.26
N GLN A 128 6.94 4.42 8.27
CA GLN A 128 6.02 3.32 8.04
C GLN A 128 6.03 2.39 9.28
N ASN A 129 4.88 1.84 9.63
CA ASN A 129 4.67 0.91 10.75
C ASN A 129 4.92 1.47 12.18
N CYS A 130 5.17 2.76 12.38
CA CYS A 130 5.32 3.37 13.70
C CYS A 130 4.01 3.51 14.50
N GLY A 131 2.86 3.10 13.92
CA GLY A 131 1.54 3.19 14.57
C GLY A 131 0.77 4.48 14.28
N LYS A 132 1.13 5.23 13.23
CA LYS A 132 0.55 6.53 12.84
C LYS A 132 -0.97 6.49 12.67
N THR A 133 -1.50 5.56 11.87
CA THR A 133 -2.95 5.41 11.65
C THR A 133 -3.69 5.05 12.95
N THR A 134 -3.08 4.25 13.83
CA THR A 134 -3.64 3.93 15.14
C THR A 134 -3.73 5.19 16.00
N LEU A 135 -2.67 5.99 16.05
CA LEU A 135 -2.65 7.26 16.77
C LEU A 135 -3.69 8.24 16.18
N PHE A 136 -3.74 8.39 14.87
CA PHE A 136 -4.73 9.25 14.20
C PHE A 136 -6.17 8.87 14.59
N ASN A 137 -6.49 7.58 14.60
CA ASN A 137 -7.80 7.09 15.02
C ASN A 137 -8.09 7.35 16.50
N GLN A 138 -7.08 7.31 17.38
CA GLN A 138 -7.24 7.67 18.79
C GLN A 138 -7.44 9.18 18.97
N LEU A 139 -6.73 10.00 18.22
CA LEU A 139 -6.85 11.46 18.25
C LEU A 139 -8.22 11.94 17.75
N THR A 140 -8.73 11.38 16.66
CA THR A 140 -9.90 11.90 15.94
C THR A 140 -11.21 11.15 16.19
N GLY A 141 -11.12 9.88 16.58
CA GLY A 141 -12.31 9.01 16.73
C GLY A 141 -13.03 8.77 15.39
N SER A 142 -14.34 9.05 15.36
CA SER A 142 -15.19 8.90 14.16
C SER A 142 -15.25 10.14 13.27
N ASN A 143 -14.62 11.25 13.66
CA ASN A 143 -14.68 12.54 12.98
C ASN A 143 -13.56 12.70 11.95
N GLN A 144 -13.61 11.87 10.89
CA GLN A 144 -12.58 11.85 9.85
C GLN A 144 -13.17 12.25 8.50
N HIS A 145 -12.39 12.99 7.73
CA HIS A 145 -12.66 13.28 6.32
C HIS A 145 -11.57 12.68 5.46
N VAL A 146 -11.96 11.91 4.44
CA VAL A 146 -11.04 11.22 3.54
C VAL A 146 -11.11 11.84 2.16
N GLY A 147 -9.97 12.28 1.63
CA GLY A 147 -9.80 12.82 0.29
C GLY A 147 -8.48 12.36 -0.31
N ASN A 148 -8.02 13.00 -1.36
CA ASN A 148 -6.67 12.81 -1.90
C ASN A 148 -5.89 14.11 -1.77
N PHE A 149 -4.57 14.03 -1.65
CA PHE A 149 -3.73 15.21 -1.77
C PHE A 149 -3.81 15.78 -3.19
N PRO A 150 -3.76 17.12 -3.35
CA PRO A 150 -3.87 17.76 -4.66
C PRO A 150 -2.83 17.24 -5.66
N GLY A 151 -3.29 16.86 -6.86
CA GLY A 151 -2.41 16.46 -7.96
C GLY A 151 -1.84 15.04 -7.90
N VAL A 152 -2.08 14.28 -6.83
CA VAL A 152 -1.55 12.93 -6.64
C VAL A 152 -2.65 11.96 -6.17
N THR A 153 -2.37 10.66 -6.28
CA THR A 153 -3.30 9.60 -5.86
C THR A 153 -3.05 9.10 -4.42
N VAL A 154 -2.41 9.92 -3.61
CA VAL A 154 -2.15 9.65 -2.20
C VAL A 154 -3.35 10.06 -1.37
N ASP A 155 -3.86 9.18 -0.52
CA ASP A 155 -5.02 9.45 0.34
C ASP A 155 -4.67 10.50 1.41
N ARG A 156 -5.51 11.53 1.55
CA ARG A 156 -5.47 12.54 2.62
C ARG A 156 -6.56 12.24 3.63
N LYS A 157 -6.20 12.18 4.90
CA LYS A 157 -7.16 12.02 6.00
C LYS A 157 -7.02 13.20 6.95
N ASP A 158 -8.09 13.95 7.08
CA ASP A 158 -8.19 15.06 8.03
C ASP A 158 -9.18 14.71 9.14
N GLY A 159 -8.91 15.12 10.37
CA GLY A 159 -9.82 14.88 11.47
C GLY A 159 -9.72 15.95 12.55
N VAL A 160 -10.82 16.19 13.26
CA VAL A 160 -10.86 17.07 14.41
C VAL A 160 -10.40 16.29 15.65
N ILE A 161 -9.49 16.86 16.43
CA ILE A 161 -8.98 16.24 17.66
C ILE A 161 -10.12 16.21 18.71
N ARG A 162 -10.25 15.08 19.39
CA ARG A 162 -11.24 14.87 20.44
C ARG A 162 -11.13 15.96 21.52
N ASN A 163 -12.25 16.44 21.98
CA ASN A 163 -12.39 17.49 23.00
C ASN A 163 -11.79 18.86 22.61
N HIS A 164 -11.14 18.99 21.44
CA HIS A 164 -10.49 20.20 20.95
C HIS A 164 -10.99 20.54 19.54
N LYS A 165 -12.18 21.14 19.45
CA LYS A 165 -12.83 21.47 18.17
C LYS A 165 -12.05 22.48 17.31
N GLU A 166 -11.19 23.26 17.95
CA GLU A 166 -10.27 24.21 17.31
C GLU A 166 -9.05 23.55 16.69
N ALA A 167 -8.75 22.29 17.04
CA ALA A 167 -7.57 21.59 16.59
C ALA A 167 -7.93 20.50 15.56
N THR A 168 -7.31 20.56 14.40
CA THR A 168 -7.42 19.55 13.33
C THR A 168 -6.08 18.89 13.09
N VAL A 169 -6.10 17.62 12.74
CA VAL A 169 -4.89 16.85 12.40
C VAL A 169 -5.05 16.21 11.03
N THR A 170 -3.99 16.30 10.22
CA THR A 170 -3.86 15.65 8.91
C THR A 170 -2.91 14.47 9.03
N ASP A 171 -3.37 13.26 8.65
CA ASP A 171 -2.52 12.06 8.57
C ASP A 171 -1.69 12.13 7.29
N LEU A 172 -0.38 12.28 7.43
CA LEU A 172 0.55 12.27 6.32
C LEU A 172 1.00 10.85 5.98
N PRO A 173 1.42 10.56 4.76
CA PRO A 173 1.99 9.27 4.39
C PRO A 173 3.16 8.87 5.30
N GLY A 174 3.37 7.55 5.47
CA GLY A 174 4.55 7.04 6.18
C GLY A 174 5.79 7.14 5.31
N ILE A 175 6.79 7.87 5.77
CA ILE A 175 8.02 8.16 5.04
C ILE A 175 9.25 7.83 5.88
N TYR A 176 10.42 7.73 5.25
CA TYR A 176 11.68 7.50 5.93
C TYR A 176 12.57 8.73 5.93
N SER A 177 12.42 9.60 4.94
CA SER A 177 13.10 10.90 4.87
C SER A 177 12.21 11.94 4.17
N LEU A 178 12.61 13.21 4.20
CA LEU A 178 11.99 14.31 3.42
C LEU A 178 12.67 14.50 2.06
N SER A 179 13.47 13.54 1.61
CA SER A 179 14.09 13.55 0.29
C SER A 179 13.08 13.07 -0.77
N PRO A 180 13.09 13.62 -2.00
CA PRO A 180 12.02 13.41 -2.98
C PRO A 180 12.16 12.09 -3.77
N TYR A 181 12.12 10.93 -3.09
CA TYR A 181 12.22 9.62 -3.75
C TYR A 181 10.89 9.05 -4.21
N SER A 182 9.87 9.22 -3.36
CA SER A 182 8.53 8.71 -3.61
C SER A 182 7.50 9.83 -3.61
N ASN A 183 6.32 9.57 -4.19
CA ASN A 183 5.22 10.53 -4.13
C ASN A 183 4.80 10.84 -2.70
N GLU A 184 4.93 9.88 -1.78
CA GLU A 184 4.60 10.02 -0.37
C GLU A 184 5.53 11.04 0.31
N GLU A 185 6.82 10.99 0.04
CA GLU A 185 7.84 11.90 0.58
C GLU A 185 7.67 13.32 0.03
N ILE A 186 7.43 13.43 -1.28
CA ILE A 186 7.15 14.71 -1.94
C ILE A 186 5.90 15.35 -1.33
N VAL A 187 4.79 14.59 -1.21
CA VAL A 187 3.53 15.06 -0.64
C VAL A 187 3.69 15.52 0.80
N THR A 188 4.40 14.75 1.62
CA THR A 188 4.63 15.10 3.02
C THR A 188 5.43 16.39 3.14
N ARG A 189 6.51 16.52 2.36
CA ARG A 189 7.34 17.72 2.33
C ARG A 189 6.57 18.95 1.85
N ASP A 190 5.88 18.83 0.72
CA ASP A 190 5.13 19.93 0.12
C ASP A 190 3.98 20.37 1.04
N PHE A 191 3.32 19.44 1.75
CA PHE A 191 2.31 19.77 2.73
C PHE A 191 2.88 20.63 3.87
N ILE A 192 4.00 20.23 4.46
CA ILE A 192 4.61 20.97 5.58
C ILE A 192 5.10 22.35 5.13
N LEU A 193 5.73 22.44 3.94
CA LEU A 193 6.30 23.67 3.42
C LEU A 193 5.25 24.65 2.87
N SER A 194 4.12 24.18 2.31
CA SER A 194 3.12 25.06 1.69
C SER A 194 1.91 25.35 2.57
N GLU A 195 1.44 24.37 3.36
CA GLU A 195 0.27 24.54 4.22
C GLU A 195 0.63 25.17 5.59
N HIS A 196 1.93 25.21 5.96
CA HIS A 196 2.46 25.75 7.20
C HIS A 196 1.63 25.34 8.43
N PRO A 197 1.57 24.03 8.79
CA PRO A 197 0.79 23.58 9.94
C PRO A 197 1.23 24.30 11.22
N SER A 198 0.30 24.51 12.16
CA SER A 198 0.58 25.15 13.44
C SER A 198 1.56 24.32 14.29
N GLY A 199 1.63 23.01 14.04
CA GLY A 199 2.58 22.11 14.68
C GLY A 199 2.67 20.74 14.00
N ILE A 200 3.76 20.04 14.27
CA ILE A 200 4.01 18.67 13.80
C ILE A 200 3.94 17.72 15.00
N ILE A 201 3.12 16.68 14.90
CA ILE A 201 3.15 15.54 15.81
C ILE A 201 3.97 14.44 15.11
N ASN A 202 5.22 14.29 15.51
CA ASN A 202 6.09 13.27 14.95
C ASN A 202 6.00 11.98 15.78
N ILE A 203 5.54 10.89 15.17
CA ILE A 203 5.42 9.59 15.85
C ILE A 203 6.63 8.71 15.54
N VAL A 204 7.24 8.18 16.60
CA VAL A 204 8.44 7.35 16.59
C VAL A 204 8.14 6.00 17.24
N ASP A 205 8.54 4.91 16.61
CA ASP A 205 8.52 3.57 17.22
C ASP A 205 9.67 3.44 18.21
N ALA A 206 9.34 3.38 19.50
CA ALA A 206 10.31 3.25 20.59
C ALA A 206 11.10 1.94 20.56
N SER A 207 10.56 0.89 19.95
CA SER A 207 11.25 -0.40 19.79
C SER A 207 12.38 -0.34 18.75
N ASN A 208 12.26 0.59 17.76
CA ASN A 208 13.23 0.84 16.68
C ASN A 208 13.62 2.31 16.62
N ILE A 209 13.92 2.90 17.78
CA ILE A 209 14.08 4.35 17.94
C ILE A 209 15.18 4.94 17.05
N GLU A 210 16.34 4.29 16.95
CA GLU A 210 17.52 4.76 16.20
C GLU A 210 17.18 5.10 14.75
N ARG A 211 16.44 4.21 14.10
CA ARG A 211 16.02 4.41 12.73
C ARG A 211 14.96 5.51 12.57
N ASN A 212 13.99 5.53 13.49
CA ASN A 212 12.89 6.48 13.41
C ASN A 212 13.36 7.93 13.65
N LEU A 213 14.38 8.14 14.48
CA LEU A 213 14.96 9.44 14.76
C LEU A 213 15.62 10.09 13.53
N TYR A 214 16.03 9.32 12.53
CA TYR A 214 16.57 9.88 11.29
C TYR A 214 15.56 10.79 10.57
N LEU A 215 14.31 10.37 10.50
CA LEU A 215 13.24 11.23 10.00
C LEU A 215 12.98 12.40 10.95
N THR A 216 12.99 12.18 12.28
CA THR A 216 12.69 13.20 13.28
C THR A 216 13.60 14.44 13.13
N MET A 217 14.87 14.24 12.83
CA MET A 217 15.84 15.32 12.68
C MET A 217 15.52 16.27 11.52
N GLN A 218 14.92 15.79 10.46
CA GLN A 218 14.63 16.60 9.27
C GLN A 218 13.48 17.61 9.47
N PRO A 219 12.30 17.24 10.05
CA PRO A 219 11.28 18.20 10.43
C PRO A 219 11.75 19.23 11.48
N MET A 220 12.71 18.90 12.34
CA MET A 220 13.28 19.85 13.30
C MET A 220 14.02 21.03 12.61
N GLU A 221 14.52 20.82 11.39
CA GLU A 221 15.16 21.89 10.58
C GLU A 221 14.12 22.79 9.87
N LEU A 222 12.80 22.46 9.93
CA LEU A 222 11.72 23.19 9.21
C LEU A 222 11.17 24.40 9.96
N ASP A 223 11.74 24.79 11.11
CA ASP A 223 11.26 25.89 11.95
C ASP A 223 9.73 25.85 12.21
N THR A 224 9.20 24.65 12.42
CA THR A 224 7.79 24.41 12.76
C THR A 224 7.71 23.86 14.18
N PRO A 225 6.76 24.34 15.03
CA PRO A 225 6.51 23.75 16.34
C PRO A 225 6.33 22.25 16.27
N MET A 226 6.97 21.47 17.15
CA MET A 226 7.01 20.02 17.02
C MET A 226 6.95 19.33 18.38
N VAL A 227 6.25 18.19 18.42
CA VAL A 227 6.20 17.26 19.57
C VAL A 227 6.54 15.86 19.08
N LEU A 228 7.34 15.11 19.86
CA LEU A 228 7.67 13.71 19.59
C LEU A 228 6.74 12.79 20.36
N ALA A 229 5.94 11.99 19.67
CA ALA A 229 5.14 10.93 20.24
C ALA A 229 5.93 9.62 20.22
N LEU A 230 6.48 9.22 21.37
CA LEU A 230 7.28 8.01 21.52
C LEU A 230 6.35 6.81 21.73
N ASN A 231 5.96 6.15 20.64
CA ASN A 231 4.95 5.10 20.63
C ASN A 231 5.54 3.70 20.91
N MET A 232 4.67 2.74 21.21
CA MET A 232 5.02 1.34 21.55
C MET A 232 5.84 1.20 22.84
N MET A 233 5.67 2.14 23.77
CA MET A 233 6.33 2.10 25.08
C MET A 233 5.90 0.90 25.92
N ASP A 234 4.73 0.35 25.66
CA ASP A 234 4.25 -0.89 26.28
C ASP A 234 5.10 -2.11 25.84
N GLU A 235 5.54 -2.15 24.58
CA GLU A 235 6.45 -3.20 24.08
C GLU A 235 7.86 -3.05 24.67
N VAL A 236 8.37 -1.83 24.74
CA VAL A 236 9.68 -1.55 25.38
C VAL A 236 9.67 -2.01 26.83
N ARG A 237 8.61 -1.66 27.60
CA ARG A 237 8.45 -2.07 29.01
C ARG A 237 8.27 -3.58 29.15
N ALA A 238 7.47 -4.22 28.28
CA ALA A 238 7.26 -5.67 28.30
C ALA A 238 8.55 -6.45 28.05
N ASN A 239 9.45 -5.91 27.25
CA ASN A 239 10.76 -6.47 26.97
C ASN A 239 11.81 -6.13 28.06
N GLY A 240 11.44 -5.41 29.11
CA GLY A 240 12.33 -4.99 30.19
C GLY A 240 13.25 -3.82 29.83
N GLY A 241 13.01 -3.15 28.69
CA GLY A 241 13.74 -1.95 28.24
C GLY A 241 13.26 -0.70 28.94
N THR A 242 14.06 0.35 28.86
CA THR A 242 13.74 1.68 29.39
C THR A 242 14.30 2.75 28.49
N ILE A 243 13.56 3.82 28.30
CA ILE A 243 14.01 5.04 27.63
C ILE A 243 13.95 6.17 28.64
N MET A 244 15.05 6.90 28.79
CA MET A 244 15.14 8.07 29.66
C MET A 244 14.54 9.28 28.96
N VAL A 245 13.19 9.39 28.99
CA VAL A 245 12.41 10.36 28.23
C VAL A 245 12.87 11.79 28.47
N ASN A 246 13.07 12.20 29.73
CA ASN A 246 13.50 13.57 30.06
C ASN A 246 14.87 13.91 29.47
N GLN A 247 15.81 12.97 29.51
CA GLN A 247 17.14 13.17 28.94
C GLN A 247 17.08 13.20 27.40
N LEU A 248 16.21 12.38 26.82
CA LEU A 248 15.95 12.39 25.36
C LEU A 248 15.38 13.74 24.93
N GLU A 249 14.43 14.29 25.68
CA GLU A 249 13.84 15.61 25.47
C GLU A 249 14.89 16.73 25.57
N GLU A 250 15.72 16.72 26.61
CA GLU A 250 16.79 17.70 26.80
C GLU A 250 17.79 17.69 25.64
N MET A 251 18.18 16.47 25.18
CA MET A 251 19.15 16.32 24.08
C MET A 251 18.57 16.68 22.72
N LEU A 252 17.27 16.39 22.46
CA LEU A 252 16.59 16.76 21.22
C LEU A 252 16.13 18.22 21.21
N GLY A 253 15.77 18.77 22.36
CA GLY A 253 15.23 20.13 22.47
C GLY A 253 13.80 20.24 21.93
N ILE A 254 13.00 19.16 22.01
CA ILE A 254 11.58 19.12 21.70
C ILE A 254 10.86 18.27 22.76
N PRO A 255 9.58 18.54 23.10
CA PRO A 255 8.82 17.70 24.01
C PRO A 255 8.73 16.27 23.51
N VAL A 256 8.95 15.29 24.39
CA VAL A 256 8.90 13.86 24.11
C VAL A 256 7.86 13.19 25.01
N VAL A 257 6.75 12.77 24.44
CA VAL A 257 5.65 12.15 25.21
C VAL A 257 5.62 10.64 24.95
N PRO A 258 5.81 9.82 26.01
CA PRO A 258 5.73 8.37 25.89
C PRO A 258 4.28 7.90 25.79
N ILE A 259 3.95 7.19 24.71
CA ILE A 259 2.59 6.73 24.43
C ILE A 259 2.51 5.23 24.10
N SER A 260 1.32 4.66 24.22
CA SER A 260 0.91 3.44 23.56
C SER A 260 -0.41 3.69 22.80
N ALA A 261 -0.33 3.95 21.52
CA ALA A 261 -1.52 4.21 20.70
C ALA A 261 -2.48 3.00 20.66
N ALA A 262 -1.97 1.77 20.73
CA ALA A 262 -2.77 0.55 20.77
C ALA A 262 -3.59 0.44 22.07
N LYS A 263 -3.04 0.86 23.21
CA LYS A 263 -3.69 0.82 24.52
C LYS A 263 -4.38 2.13 24.92
N ASN A 264 -4.25 3.18 24.10
CA ASN A 264 -4.74 4.53 24.39
C ASN A 264 -4.11 5.15 25.65
N GLU A 265 -2.80 4.87 25.89
CA GLU A 265 -2.03 5.42 27.01
C GLU A 265 -1.24 6.66 26.56
N GLY A 266 -1.22 7.73 27.35
CA GLY A 266 -0.45 8.97 27.11
C GLY A 266 -0.99 9.87 25.99
N ILE A 267 -2.19 9.58 25.44
CA ILE A 267 -2.73 10.32 24.29
C ILE A 267 -3.20 11.73 24.70
N ASP A 268 -3.86 11.86 25.85
CA ASP A 268 -4.35 13.15 26.34
C ASP A 268 -3.16 14.08 26.67
N GLU A 269 -2.11 13.57 27.28
CA GLU A 269 -0.86 14.28 27.56
C GLU A 269 -0.19 14.75 26.25
N LEU A 270 -0.15 13.89 25.22
CA LEU A 270 0.35 14.25 23.89
C LEU A 270 -0.43 15.41 23.27
N ILE A 271 -1.75 15.41 23.39
CA ILE A 271 -2.63 16.47 22.86
C ILE A 271 -2.33 17.80 23.58
N GLU A 272 -2.22 17.77 24.92
CA GLU A 272 -1.91 18.96 25.71
C GLU A 272 -0.57 19.57 25.32
N HIS A 273 0.49 18.76 25.19
CA HIS A 273 1.82 19.21 24.74
C HIS A 273 1.77 19.77 23.31
N ALA A 274 1.09 19.08 22.38
CA ALA A 274 0.97 19.54 20.99
C ALA A 274 0.28 20.92 20.90
N ILE A 275 -0.85 21.09 21.62
CA ILE A 275 -1.59 22.35 21.66
C ILE A 275 -0.76 23.45 22.32
N HIS A 276 -0.03 23.12 23.40
CA HIS A 276 0.83 24.10 24.10
C HIS A 276 1.92 24.63 23.15
N VAL A 277 2.72 23.74 22.58
CA VAL A 277 3.83 24.10 21.71
C VAL A 277 3.37 24.88 20.46
N ALA A 278 2.25 24.46 19.85
CA ALA A 278 1.67 25.16 18.70
C ALA A 278 1.13 26.55 19.09
N ARG A 279 0.44 26.66 20.23
CA ARG A 279 -0.16 27.93 20.70
C ARG A 279 0.91 28.96 21.03
N TYR A 280 1.99 28.52 21.70
CA TYR A 280 3.10 29.43 22.08
C TYR A 280 4.14 29.59 20.97
N ARG A 281 3.96 28.89 19.82
CA ARG A 281 4.89 28.85 18.68
C ARG A 281 6.32 28.51 19.08
N GLU A 282 6.46 27.51 19.94
CA GLU A 282 7.76 27.05 20.42
C GLU A 282 8.44 26.20 19.34
N LEU A 283 9.60 26.63 18.90
CA LEU A 283 10.39 25.97 17.89
C LEU A 283 11.32 24.92 18.51
N PRO A 284 11.75 23.90 17.77
CA PRO A 284 12.77 22.96 18.23
C PRO A 284 14.00 23.70 18.79
N GLY A 285 14.41 23.36 19.99
CA GLY A 285 15.53 23.99 20.66
C GLY A 285 16.88 23.68 19.97
N ARG A 286 16.93 22.49 19.34
CA ARG A 286 18.11 22.06 18.58
C ARG A 286 17.75 21.89 17.11
N ILE A 287 18.53 22.51 16.23
CA ILE A 287 18.45 22.36 14.77
C ILE A 287 19.82 21.97 14.18
N ASP A 288 20.87 21.96 15.02
CA ASP A 288 22.22 21.63 14.63
C ASP A 288 22.63 20.29 15.26
N PHE A 289 22.85 19.30 14.42
CA PHE A 289 23.24 17.95 14.79
C PHE A 289 24.72 17.68 14.55
N CYS A 290 25.43 18.68 14.07
CA CYS A 290 26.84 18.60 13.79
C CYS A 290 27.68 18.72 15.07
N THR A 291 28.87 18.17 15.05
CA THR A 291 29.89 18.44 16.09
C THR A 291 30.64 19.69 15.69
N ALA A 292 30.52 20.76 16.48
CA ALA A 292 31.30 21.97 16.29
C ALA A 292 32.78 21.67 16.66
N GLY A 293 33.65 21.58 15.64
CA GLY A 293 35.11 21.49 15.79
C GLY A 293 35.73 22.86 15.53
N SER A 294 36.59 23.30 16.41
CA SER A 294 37.35 24.56 16.25
C SER A 294 38.57 24.43 15.32
N ASP A 295 39.00 23.18 15.03
CA ASP A 295 40.11 22.89 14.14
C ASP A 295 39.63 22.73 12.70
N PRO A 296 40.13 23.52 11.72
CA PRO A 296 39.78 23.35 10.31
C PRO A 296 40.11 21.97 9.75
N ALA A 297 41.06 21.24 10.30
CA ALA A 297 41.47 19.90 9.88
C ALA A 297 40.65 18.78 10.57
N ASP A 298 39.78 19.11 11.54
CA ASP A 298 38.95 18.08 12.20
C ASP A 298 37.82 17.63 11.25
N PRO A 299 37.81 16.35 10.80
CA PRO A 299 36.77 15.82 9.95
C PRO A 299 35.35 15.96 10.54
N ARG A 300 35.23 15.85 11.87
CA ARG A 300 33.94 15.95 12.59
C ARG A 300 33.30 17.33 12.51
N GLY A 301 34.10 18.40 12.36
CA GLY A 301 33.65 19.78 12.21
C GLY A 301 33.43 20.20 10.74
N ALA A 302 33.86 19.41 9.76
CA ALA A 302 33.86 19.81 8.35
C ALA A 302 32.41 19.97 7.80
N VAL A 303 31.52 19.08 8.17
CA VAL A 303 30.08 19.15 7.77
C VAL A 303 29.43 20.40 8.37
N HIS A 304 29.73 20.72 9.64
CA HIS A 304 29.19 21.92 10.29
C HIS A 304 29.63 23.18 9.54
N ARG A 305 30.95 23.31 9.25
CA ARG A 305 31.48 24.47 8.51
C ARG A 305 30.85 24.59 7.11
N CYS A 306 30.72 23.51 6.39
CA CYS A 306 30.09 23.51 5.07
C CYS A 306 28.63 24.01 5.14
N ILE A 307 27.79 23.43 5.99
CA ILE A 307 26.37 23.82 6.10
C ILE A 307 26.25 25.27 6.57
N HIS A 308 27.11 25.72 7.50
CA HIS A 308 27.09 27.08 8.00
C HIS A 308 27.50 28.10 6.91
N SER A 309 28.55 27.80 6.14
CA SER A 309 28.96 28.63 5.00
C SER A 309 27.87 28.72 3.93
N VAL A 310 27.24 27.59 3.62
CA VAL A 310 26.14 27.53 2.65
C VAL A 310 24.92 28.30 3.19
N ALA A 311 24.59 28.18 4.48
CA ALA A 311 23.47 28.91 5.07
C ALA A 311 23.67 30.43 4.92
N HIS A 312 24.88 30.95 5.18
CA HIS A 312 25.18 32.36 4.93
C HIS A 312 25.10 32.78 3.47
N LEU A 313 25.51 31.87 2.54
CA LEU A 313 25.47 32.13 1.11
C LEU A 313 24.03 32.27 0.59
N ILE A 314 23.08 31.49 1.15
CA ILE A 314 21.70 31.40 0.62
C ILE A 314 20.67 32.17 1.47
N GLU A 315 21.06 32.96 2.46
CA GLU A 315 20.15 33.58 3.42
C GLU A 315 19.07 34.43 2.73
N ASP A 316 19.45 35.29 1.78
CA ASP A 316 18.51 36.12 1.00
C ASP A 316 17.63 35.29 0.07
N HIS A 317 18.19 34.26 -0.57
CA HIS A 317 17.48 33.36 -1.48
C HIS A 317 16.46 32.51 -0.73
N ALA A 318 16.82 31.97 0.42
CA ALA A 318 15.92 31.18 1.27
C ALA A 318 14.76 32.03 1.78
N ALA A 319 15.04 33.28 2.22
CA ALA A 319 14.00 34.22 2.63
C ALA A 319 13.05 34.58 1.48
N ALA A 320 13.58 34.84 0.28
CA ALA A 320 12.79 35.12 -0.92
C ALA A 320 11.93 33.94 -1.36
N ALA A 321 12.43 32.69 -1.22
CA ALA A 321 11.72 31.47 -1.53
C ALA A 321 10.75 31.02 -0.41
N GLY A 322 10.76 31.67 0.77
CA GLY A 322 9.96 31.29 1.93
C GLY A 322 10.37 29.94 2.54
N LEU A 323 11.63 29.54 2.38
CA LEU A 323 12.18 28.28 2.88
C LEU A 323 12.93 28.49 4.21
N PRO A 324 12.79 27.57 5.20
CA PRO A 324 13.61 27.58 6.40
C PRO A 324 15.09 27.46 6.06
N LEU A 325 15.90 28.40 6.56
CA LEU A 325 17.30 28.56 6.15
C LEU A 325 18.14 27.30 6.38
N ARG A 326 18.02 26.69 7.56
CA ARG A 326 18.79 25.47 7.90
C ARG A 326 18.43 24.31 7.01
N PHE A 327 17.12 24.07 6.81
CA PHE A 327 16.61 23.03 5.91
C PHE A 327 17.10 23.23 4.47
N ALA A 328 16.97 24.48 3.95
CA ALA A 328 17.42 24.80 2.60
C ALA A 328 18.93 24.57 2.43
N ALA A 329 19.77 24.97 3.40
CA ALA A 329 21.21 24.77 3.36
C ALA A 329 21.58 23.28 3.40
N THR A 330 20.97 22.50 4.31
CA THR A 330 21.25 21.07 4.44
C THR A 330 20.83 20.32 3.16
N LYS A 331 19.64 20.61 2.62
CA LYS A 331 19.15 19.97 1.40
C LYS A 331 19.92 20.37 0.14
N LEU A 332 20.39 21.62 0.09
CA LEU A 332 21.25 22.09 -1.02
C LEU A 332 22.61 21.38 -1.00
N VAL A 333 23.21 21.19 0.16
CA VAL A 333 24.46 20.41 0.32
C VAL A 333 24.22 18.96 -0.05
N GLU A 334 23.07 18.33 0.32
CA GLU A 334 22.67 16.98 -0.12
C GLU A 334 22.54 16.87 -1.65
N GLY A 335 22.26 17.98 -2.36
CA GLY A 335 22.03 18.00 -3.80
C GLY A 335 20.58 17.84 -4.20
N ASP A 336 19.64 18.27 -3.36
CA ASP A 336 18.21 18.27 -3.68
C ASP A 336 17.92 19.26 -4.83
N THR A 337 17.59 18.72 -5.99
CA THR A 337 17.35 19.49 -7.22
C THR A 337 16.10 20.39 -7.15
N LEU A 338 15.15 20.09 -6.26
CA LEU A 338 13.97 20.92 -6.08
C LEU A 338 14.30 22.17 -5.27
N ILE A 339 15.13 22.05 -4.23
CA ILE A 339 15.61 23.16 -3.45
C ILE A 339 16.57 24.02 -4.29
N GLU A 340 17.48 23.43 -5.05
CA GLU A 340 18.38 24.14 -5.97
C GLU A 340 17.59 25.02 -6.95
N LYS A 341 16.54 24.48 -7.56
CA LYS A 341 15.66 25.24 -8.47
C LYS A 341 14.88 26.34 -7.75
N ALA A 342 14.47 26.13 -6.51
CA ALA A 342 13.70 27.10 -5.73
C ALA A 342 14.57 28.30 -5.32
N LEU A 343 15.83 28.07 -4.99
CA LEU A 343 16.78 29.10 -4.54
C LEU A 343 17.30 29.97 -5.70
N GLN A 344 17.30 29.48 -6.95
CA GLN A 344 17.74 30.23 -8.14
C GLN A 344 19.12 30.90 -7.98
N LEU A 345 20.11 30.16 -7.52
CA LEU A 345 21.47 30.68 -7.32
C LEU A 345 22.10 31.16 -8.62
N ASN A 346 22.92 32.21 -8.53
CA ASN A 346 23.69 32.68 -9.67
C ASN A 346 24.96 31.81 -9.88
N PRO A 347 25.63 31.88 -11.07
CA PRO A 347 26.78 31.04 -11.36
C PRO A 347 27.94 31.17 -10.35
N ASN A 348 28.19 32.36 -9.81
CA ASN A 348 29.24 32.58 -8.81
C ASN A 348 28.91 31.93 -7.46
N GLU A 349 27.66 32.00 -7.05
CA GLU A 349 27.14 31.35 -5.83
C GLU A 349 27.22 29.83 -5.95
N THR A 350 26.85 29.29 -7.13
CA THR A 350 26.99 27.86 -7.43
C THR A 350 28.45 27.41 -7.34
N ASP A 351 29.38 28.22 -7.81
CA ASP A 351 30.82 27.95 -7.72
C ASP A 351 31.31 27.94 -6.28
N ILE A 352 30.91 28.91 -5.47
CA ILE A 352 31.20 28.96 -4.01
C ILE A 352 30.63 27.75 -3.29
N LEU A 353 29.40 27.39 -3.59
CA LEU A 353 28.73 26.15 -3.08
C LEU A 353 29.58 24.92 -3.41
N GLY A 354 29.99 24.78 -4.68
CA GLY A 354 30.86 23.70 -5.13
C GLY A 354 32.17 23.60 -4.37
N HIS A 355 32.81 24.75 -4.10
CA HIS A 355 34.06 24.80 -3.30
C HIS A 355 33.84 24.38 -1.85
N ALA A 356 32.77 24.85 -1.19
CA ALA A 356 32.46 24.47 0.18
C ALA A 356 32.18 22.95 0.32
N ILE A 357 31.47 22.35 -0.65
CA ILE A 357 31.23 20.91 -0.71
C ILE A 357 32.54 20.15 -0.93
N ALA A 358 33.38 20.56 -1.91
CA ALA A 358 34.63 19.88 -2.23
C ALA A 358 35.63 19.92 -1.03
N GLU A 359 35.67 21.02 -0.27
CA GLU A 359 36.43 21.11 0.96
C GLU A 359 35.96 20.10 2.00
N MET A 360 34.63 20.02 2.23
CA MET A 360 34.04 19.06 3.16
C MET A 360 34.35 17.61 2.75
N GLU A 361 34.18 17.26 1.48
CA GLU A 361 34.45 15.93 0.96
C GLU A 361 35.95 15.56 1.08
N THR A 362 36.84 16.52 0.84
CA THR A 362 38.30 16.29 0.98
C THR A 362 38.68 16.01 2.43
N VAL A 363 38.12 16.75 3.38
CA VAL A 363 38.44 16.61 4.80
C VAL A 363 37.80 15.38 5.43
N THR A 364 36.56 15.06 5.05
CA THR A 364 35.83 13.89 5.59
C THR A 364 36.25 12.58 4.91
N GLY A 365 36.72 12.63 3.67
CA GLY A 365 36.95 11.46 2.84
C GLY A 365 35.66 10.80 2.36
N LEU A 366 34.51 11.43 2.60
CA LEU A 366 33.17 10.99 2.21
C LEU A 366 32.58 11.97 1.21
N ASP A 367 31.77 11.50 0.29
CA ASP A 367 30.95 12.40 -0.53
C ASP A 367 29.85 13.08 0.30
N ARG A 368 29.28 14.16 -0.24
CA ARG A 368 28.32 15.02 0.46
C ARG A 368 27.12 14.26 1.04
N GLU A 369 26.58 13.27 0.33
CA GLU A 369 25.43 12.50 0.78
C GLU A 369 25.79 11.60 1.96
N ALA A 370 26.89 10.86 1.85
CA ALA A 370 27.38 9.99 2.91
C ALA A 370 27.81 10.78 4.15
N ALA A 371 28.46 11.95 3.97
CA ALA A 371 28.89 12.80 5.07
C ALA A 371 27.70 13.32 5.90
N LEU A 372 26.62 13.74 5.26
CA LEU A 372 25.41 14.21 5.94
C LEU A 372 24.63 13.06 6.61
N ALA A 373 24.54 11.91 5.96
CA ALA A 373 23.91 10.73 6.56
C ALA A 373 24.71 10.25 7.79
N ASP A 374 26.04 10.18 7.68
CA ASP A 374 26.93 9.80 8.77
C ASP A 374 26.85 10.76 9.96
N MET A 375 26.82 12.06 9.71
CA MET A 375 26.60 13.10 10.74
C MET A 375 25.31 12.82 11.54
N ARG A 376 24.18 12.60 10.84
CA ARG A 376 22.89 12.33 11.50
C ARG A 376 22.93 11.04 12.31
N PHE A 377 23.42 9.95 11.74
CA PHE A 377 23.50 8.67 12.44
C PHE A 377 24.47 8.70 13.63
N THR A 378 25.60 9.39 13.53
CA THR A 378 26.54 9.59 14.65
C THR A 378 25.86 10.33 15.79
N PHE A 379 25.06 11.36 15.51
CA PHE A 379 24.26 12.04 16.53
C PHE A 379 23.23 11.10 17.17
N ILE A 380 22.50 10.34 16.36
CA ILE A 380 21.49 9.36 16.81
C ILE A 380 22.12 8.30 17.71
N GLU A 381 23.27 7.75 17.34
CA GLU A 381 23.99 6.76 18.15
C GLU A 381 24.39 7.33 19.51
N LYS A 382 24.93 8.54 19.53
CA LYS A 382 25.26 9.24 20.78
C LYS A 382 24.01 9.47 21.64
N LEU A 383 22.92 9.88 21.03
CA LEU A 383 21.64 10.10 21.70
C LEU A 383 21.10 8.79 22.29
N CYS A 384 21.03 7.74 21.49
CA CYS A 384 20.48 6.44 21.92
C CYS A 384 21.38 5.75 22.95
N SER A 385 22.70 5.83 22.82
CA SER A 385 23.62 5.28 23.84
C SER A 385 23.48 5.94 25.20
N ALA A 386 23.10 7.23 25.25
CA ALA A 386 22.86 7.94 26.50
C ALA A 386 21.48 7.72 27.09
N THR A 387 20.45 7.49 26.25
CA THR A 387 19.04 7.57 26.68
C THR A 387 18.30 6.24 26.62
N VAL A 388 18.77 5.26 25.85
CA VAL A 388 18.06 3.99 25.60
C VAL A 388 18.76 2.82 26.26
N VAL A 389 18.06 2.13 27.15
CA VAL A 389 18.54 0.89 27.77
C VAL A 389 17.79 -0.28 27.11
N LYS A 390 18.49 -1.02 26.24
CA LYS A 390 17.95 -2.23 25.61
C LYS A 390 18.43 -3.46 26.38
N PRO A 391 17.55 -4.22 27.04
CA PRO A 391 17.91 -5.54 27.50
C PRO A 391 17.82 -6.48 26.31
N GLY A 392 18.91 -6.95 25.78
CA GLY A 392 18.97 -8.03 24.80
C GLY A 392 17.85 -8.10 23.72
N GLU A 393 17.88 -9.13 22.88
CA GLU A 393 16.85 -9.35 21.84
C GLU A 393 15.46 -9.53 22.48
N SER A 394 14.45 -8.79 21.98
CA SER A 394 13.07 -8.88 22.46
C SER A 394 12.50 -10.29 22.29
N LEU A 395 11.62 -10.71 23.22
CA LEU A 395 10.94 -12.00 23.10
C LEU A 395 10.09 -12.10 21.82
N GLU A 396 9.55 -10.97 21.38
CA GLU A 396 8.75 -10.88 20.15
C GLU A 396 9.62 -11.06 18.92
N HIS A 397 10.81 -10.46 18.90
CA HIS A 397 11.79 -10.68 17.84
C HIS A 397 12.23 -12.14 17.77
N LYS A 398 12.56 -12.78 18.91
CA LYS A 398 12.90 -14.22 18.95
C LYS A 398 11.77 -15.11 18.44
N ARG A 399 10.51 -14.80 18.79
CA ARG A 399 9.34 -15.51 18.25
C ARG A 399 9.20 -15.28 16.73
N SER A 400 9.36 -14.05 16.28
CA SER A 400 9.29 -13.70 14.85
C SER A 400 10.34 -14.45 14.04
N VAL A 401 11.59 -14.49 14.50
CA VAL A 401 12.68 -15.26 13.88
C VAL A 401 12.35 -16.77 13.86
N ALA A 402 11.77 -17.32 14.94
CA ALA A 402 11.39 -18.73 14.98
C ALA A 402 10.27 -19.06 13.98
N ILE A 403 9.26 -18.18 13.84
CA ILE A 403 8.17 -18.30 12.87
C ILE A 403 8.72 -18.16 11.44
N ASP A 404 9.59 -17.18 11.21
CA ASP A 404 10.20 -16.93 9.91
C ASP A 404 11.05 -18.08 9.38
N LYS A 405 11.69 -18.87 10.26
CA LYS A 405 12.37 -20.11 9.85
C LYS A 405 11.47 -21.07 9.07
N ILE A 406 10.16 -21.06 9.37
CA ILE A 406 9.17 -21.90 8.69
C ILE A 406 8.55 -21.13 7.52
N LEU A 407 8.06 -19.90 7.76
CA LEU A 407 7.28 -19.15 6.76
C LEU A 407 8.12 -18.57 5.63
N THR A 408 9.40 -18.30 5.84
CA THR A 408 10.34 -17.82 4.83
C THR A 408 11.46 -18.82 4.49
N GLY A 409 11.38 -20.05 5.03
CA GLY A 409 12.35 -21.09 4.81
C GLY A 409 12.46 -21.53 3.34
N LYS A 410 13.65 -21.95 2.89
CA LYS A 410 13.97 -22.28 1.50
C LYS A 410 12.98 -23.26 0.83
N TYR A 411 12.50 -24.26 1.55
CA TYR A 411 11.58 -25.29 1.03
C TYR A 411 10.16 -25.18 1.59
N THR A 412 9.98 -24.48 2.71
CA THR A 412 8.71 -24.40 3.43
C THR A 412 7.88 -23.18 3.06
N ALA A 413 8.51 -22.09 2.59
CA ALA A 413 7.81 -20.84 2.31
C ALA A 413 6.65 -20.98 1.31
N LEU A 414 6.88 -21.57 0.13
CA LEU A 414 5.83 -21.74 -0.88
C LEU A 414 4.72 -22.70 -0.46
N PRO A 415 5.01 -23.90 0.12
CA PRO A 415 3.98 -24.78 0.68
C PRO A 415 3.16 -24.13 1.80
N CYS A 416 3.80 -23.45 2.74
CA CYS A 416 3.10 -22.74 3.82
C CYS A 416 2.19 -21.63 3.26
N PHE A 417 2.72 -20.83 2.32
CA PHE A 417 1.93 -19.82 1.63
C PHE A 417 0.70 -20.43 0.94
N ALA A 418 0.91 -21.49 0.14
CA ALA A 418 -0.19 -22.17 -0.54
C ALA A 418 -1.23 -22.73 0.44
N GLY A 419 -0.78 -23.30 1.57
CA GLY A 419 -1.65 -23.82 2.63
C GLY A 419 -2.48 -22.73 3.32
N ILE A 420 -1.86 -21.60 3.69
CA ILE A 420 -2.55 -20.46 4.31
C ILE A 420 -3.57 -19.87 3.34
N MET A 421 -3.21 -19.67 2.08
CA MET A 421 -4.13 -19.13 1.09
C MET A 421 -5.27 -20.09 0.75
N ALA A 422 -4.97 -21.39 0.64
CA ALA A 422 -6.03 -22.41 0.46
C ALA A 422 -7.01 -22.40 1.63
N LEU A 423 -6.53 -22.28 2.86
CA LEU A 423 -7.37 -22.17 4.07
C LEU A 423 -8.23 -20.89 4.03
N VAL A 424 -7.64 -19.73 3.72
CA VAL A 424 -8.37 -18.46 3.61
C VAL A 424 -9.45 -18.54 2.54
N PHE A 425 -9.15 -19.04 1.35
CA PHE A 425 -10.12 -19.19 0.28
C PHE A 425 -11.19 -20.23 0.60
N TRP A 426 -10.81 -21.34 1.22
CA TRP A 426 -11.77 -22.36 1.65
C TRP A 426 -12.75 -21.84 2.70
N LEU A 427 -12.27 -21.09 3.68
CA LEU A 427 -13.14 -20.44 4.68
C LEU A 427 -14.02 -19.36 4.05
N THR A 428 -13.46 -18.55 3.16
CA THR A 428 -14.18 -17.43 2.53
C THR A 428 -15.25 -17.90 1.56
N PHE A 429 -14.91 -18.80 0.64
CA PHE A 429 -15.81 -19.20 -0.46
C PHE A 429 -16.48 -20.55 -0.22
N GLY A 430 -15.92 -21.41 0.64
CA GLY A 430 -16.41 -22.76 0.87
C GLY A 430 -17.34 -22.91 2.08
N VAL A 431 -17.05 -22.24 3.18
CA VAL A 431 -17.76 -22.47 4.45
C VAL A 431 -18.41 -21.19 4.97
N VAL A 432 -17.64 -20.26 5.51
CA VAL A 432 -18.20 -19.11 6.24
C VAL A 432 -18.88 -18.13 5.32
N GLY A 433 -18.20 -17.72 4.25
CA GLY A 433 -18.72 -16.71 3.32
C GLY A 433 -19.92 -17.25 2.52
N SER A 434 -19.89 -18.51 2.06
CA SER A 434 -21.03 -19.12 1.36
C SER A 434 -22.25 -19.22 2.27
N THR A 435 -22.11 -19.75 3.49
CA THR A 435 -23.24 -19.91 4.43
C THR A 435 -23.89 -18.56 4.76
N LEU A 436 -23.08 -17.51 4.99
CA LEU A 436 -23.61 -16.18 5.26
C LEU A 436 -24.24 -15.55 4.01
N SER A 437 -23.68 -15.81 2.81
CA SER A 437 -24.29 -15.37 1.55
C SER A 437 -25.63 -16.07 1.28
N ASP A 438 -25.74 -17.38 1.58
CA ASP A 438 -26.99 -18.13 1.45
C ASP A 438 -28.08 -17.57 2.40
N TRP A 439 -27.71 -17.26 3.65
CA TRP A 439 -28.66 -16.63 4.58
C TRP A 439 -29.07 -15.22 4.11
N MET A 440 -28.13 -14.45 3.58
CA MET A 440 -28.43 -13.12 3.00
C MET A 440 -29.40 -13.26 1.82
N THR A 441 -29.15 -14.23 0.93
CA THR A 441 -30.01 -14.51 -0.23
C THR A 441 -31.41 -14.92 0.21
N LEU A 442 -31.53 -15.84 1.19
CA LEU A 442 -32.82 -16.22 1.76
C LEU A 442 -33.60 -15.01 2.34
N GLY A 443 -32.87 -14.11 3.02
CA GLY A 443 -33.47 -12.87 3.54
C GLY A 443 -33.96 -11.94 2.43
N ILE A 444 -33.15 -11.77 1.38
CA ILE A 444 -33.50 -10.95 0.20
C ILE A 444 -34.70 -11.55 -0.52
N ASP A 445 -34.69 -12.86 -0.77
CA ASP A 445 -35.77 -13.56 -1.45
C ASP A 445 -37.09 -13.50 -0.66
N TRP A 446 -37.03 -13.67 0.68
CA TRP A 446 -38.18 -13.47 1.55
C TRP A 446 -38.73 -12.04 1.45
N PHE A 447 -37.86 -11.03 1.49
CA PHE A 447 -38.27 -9.63 1.40
C PHE A 447 -38.82 -9.30 0.01
N THR A 448 -38.17 -9.77 -1.06
CA THR A 448 -38.66 -9.66 -2.43
C THR A 448 -40.05 -10.31 -2.58
N GLY A 449 -40.26 -11.50 -2.02
CA GLY A 449 -41.56 -12.18 -2.03
C GLY A 449 -42.66 -11.46 -1.22
N VAL A 450 -42.30 -10.72 -0.17
CA VAL A 450 -43.25 -9.87 0.55
C VAL A 450 -43.67 -8.67 -0.34
N VAL A 451 -42.68 -8.02 -1.00
CA VAL A 451 -42.95 -6.88 -1.89
C VAL A 451 -43.74 -7.33 -3.12
N ASP A 452 -43.40 -8.46 -3.71
CA ASP A 452 -44.10 -9.05 -4.86
C ASP A 452 -45.59 -9.29 -4.55
N ARG A 453 -45.90 -9.91 -3.39
CA ARG A 453 -47.28 -10.12 -2.94
C ARG A 453 -47.99 -8.79 -2.68
N ALA A 454 -47.33 -7.80 -2.12
CA ALA A 454 -47.91 -6.50 -1.89
C ALA A 454 -48.25 -5.75 -3.20
N LEU A 455 -47.34 -5.76 -4.18
CA LEU A 455 -47.53 -5.13 -5.48
C LEU A 455 -48.62 -5.85 -6.28
N THR A 456 -48.67 -7.18 -6.21
CA THR A 456 -49.71 -8.01 -6.85
C THR A 456 -51.10 -7.72 -6.21
N ALA A 457 -51.17 -7.64 -4.87
CA ALA A 457 -52.42 -7.29 -4.16
C ALA A 457 -52.91 -5.85 -4.50
N TYR A 458 -51.98 -4.92 -4.75
CA TYR A 458 -52.29 -3.53 -5.16
C TYR A 458 -52.66 -3.44 -6.65
N GLN A 459 -52.50 -4.54 -7.46
CA GLN A 459 -52.74 -4.56 -8.90
C GLN A 459 -52.00 -3.50 -9.69
N ILE A 460 -50.71 -3.27 -9.34
CA ILE A 460 -49.88 -2.28 -10.01
C ILE A 460 -49.66 -2.68 -11.49
N ASN A 461 -49.37 -1.69 -12.36
CA ASN A 461 -49.04 -1.96 -13.77
C ASN A 461 -47.96 -3.05 -13.91
N PRO A 462 -48.16 -4.08 -14.75
CA PRO A 462 -47.21 -5.19 -14.90
C PRO A 462 -45.77 -4.76 -15.24
N VAL A 463 -45.62 -3.68 -16.00
CA VAL A 463 -44.28 -3.14 -16.34
C VAL A 463 -43.56 -2.58 -15.11
N VAL A 464 -44.32 -1.84 -14.27
CA VAL A 464 -43.80 -1.30 -13.03
C VAL A 464 -43.47 -2.40 -12.03
N HIS A 465 -44.32 -3.45 -11.97
CA HIS A 465 -44.10 -4.63 -11.16
C HIS A 465 -42.79 -5.33 -11.56
N SER A 466 -42.57 -5.60 -12.86
CA SER A 466 -41.31 -6.18 -13.37
C SER A 466 -40.11 -5.27 -13.14
N LEU A 467 -40.23 -3.95 -13.30
CA LEU A 467 -39.16 -3.01 -12.97
C LEU A 467 -38.71 -3.14 -11.50
N VAL A 468 -39.70 -3.25 -10.60
CA VAL A 468 -39.36 -3.33 -9.15
C VAL A 468 -38.75 -4.68 -8.83
N ILE A 469 -39.39 -5.79 -9.25
CA ILE A 469 -38.95 -7.14 -8.88
C ILE A 469 -37.73 -7.56 -9.68
N ASP A 470 -37.80 -7.53 -11.01
CA ASP A 470 -36.77 -8.09 -11.88
C ASP A 470 -35.64 -7.07 -12.16
N GLY A 471 -35.95 -5.78 -12.15
CA GLY A 471 -34.97 -4.72 -12.37
C GLY A 471 -34.24 -4.30 -11.07
N ILE A 472 -34.99 -3.89 -10.04
CA ILE A 472 -34.44 -3.33 -8.81
C ILE A 472 -34.03 -4.42 -7.82
N PHE A 473 -35.00 -5.26 -7.39
CA PHE A 473 -34.71 -6.27 -6.36
C PHE A 473 -33.75 -7.35 -6.83
N ALA A 474 -33.86 -7.82 -8.06
CA ALA A 474 -32.90 -8.78 -8.62
C ALA A 474 -31.48 -8.16 -8.71
N GLY A 475 -31.35 -6.91 -9.16
CA GLY A 475 -30.09 -6.21 -9.27
C GLY A 475 -29.45 -5.89 -7.92
N VAL A 476 -30.21 -5.32 -7.00
CA VAL A 476 -29.77 -5.03 -5.63
C VAL A 476 -29.45 -6.31 -4.87
N GLY A 477 -30.34 -7.31 -5.00
CA GLY A 477 -30.19 -8.60 -4.36
C GLY A 477 -28.90 -9.31 -4.75
N SER A 478 -28.55 -9.32 -6.04
CA SER A 478 -27.30 -9.94 -6.50
C SER A 478 -26.04 -9.29 -5.89
N VAL A 479 -26.04 -7.97 -5.68
CA VAL A 479 -24.91 -7.27 -5.04
C VAL A 479 -24.84 -7.58 -3.55
N LEU A 480 -25.97 -7.52 -2.85
CA LEU A 480 -26.04 -7.76 -1.42
C LEU A 480 -25.73 -9.21 -1.05
N SER A 481 -26.09 -10.18 -1.89
CA SER A 481 -25.79 -11.60 -1.64
C SER A 481 -24.29 -11.90 -1.59
N PHE A 482 -23.46 -11.16 -2.32
CA PHE A 482 -21.99 -11.31 -2.29
C PHE A 482 -21.29 -10.51 -1.19
N LEU A 483 -21.98 -9.56 -0.56
CA LEU A 483 -21.39 -8.69 0.47
C LEU A 483 -20.77 -9.49 1.63
N PRO A 484 -21.43 -10.51 2.21
CA PRO A 484 -20.83 -11.29 3.29
C PRO A 484 -19.51 -11.97 2.89
N THR A 485 -19.46 -12.56 1.70
CA THR A 485 -18.22 -13.19 1.19
C THR A 485 -17.08 -12.19 1.05
N ILE A 486 -17.37 -10.98 0.56
CA ILE A 486 -16.38 -9.90 0.43
C ILE A 486 -15.91 -9.43 1.83
N VAL A 487 -16.81 -9.28 2.78
CA VAL A 487 -16.49 -8.90 4.17
C VAL A 487 -15.56 -9.93 4.82
N ILE A 488 -15.86 -11.23 4.67
CA ILE A 488 -15.03 -12.32 5.20
C ILE A 488 -13.65 -12.35 4.52
N LEU A 489 -13.59 -12.12 3.20
CA LEU A 489 -12.32 -12.02 2.48
C LEU A 489 -11.46 -10.87 3.05
N PHE A 490 -12.04 -9.69 3.22
CA PHE A 490 -11.33 -8.54 3.82
C PHE A 490 -10.92 -8.80 5.27
N PHE A 491 -11.73 -9.51 6.03
CA PHE A 491 -11.38 -9.92 7.40
C PHE A 491 -10.08 -10.72 7.43
N PHE A 492 -9.99 -11.78 6.63
CA PHE A 492 -8.77 -12.60 6.58
C PHE A 492 -7.58 -11.82 6.01
N LEU A 493 -7.78 -11.02 4.96
CA LEU A 493 -6.71 -10.20 4.39
C LEU A 493 -6.18 -9.18 5.39
N SER A 494 -7.06 -8.52 6.16
CA SER A 494 -6.64 -7.60 7.23
C SER A 494 -5.80 -8.30 8.29
N ILE A 495 -6.21 -9.51 8.70
CA ILE A 495 -5.42 -10.30 9.65
C ILE A 495 -4.02 -10.60 9.09
N LEU A 496 -3.92 -11.02 7.83
CA LEU A 496 -2.65 -11.34 7.19
C LEU A 496 -1.77 -10.09 7.01
N GLU A 497 -2.36 -8.93 6.76
CA GLU A 497 -1.69 -7.65 6.64
C GLU A 497 -1.18 -7.16 8.00
N ASP A 498 -2.06 -7.08 9.00
CA ASP A 498 -1.74 -6.58 10.34
C ASP A 498 -0.75 -7.48 11.08
N THR A 499 -0.78 -8.80 10.85
CA THR A 499 0.21 -9.73 11.40
C THR A 499 1.60 -9.58 10.80
N GLY A 500 1.76 -8.81 9.70
CA GLY A 500 3.02 -8.68 8.98
C GLY A 500 3.36 -9.86 8.04
N TYR A 501 2.44 -10.81 7.86
CA TYR A 501 2.66 -11.96 6.97
C TYR A 501 2.76 -11.55 5.50
N MET A 502 1.99 -10.52 5.06
CA MET A 502 2.04 -10.03 3.68
C MET A 502 3.40 -9.46 3.28
N ALA A 503 4.14 -8.87 4.22
CA ALA A 503 5.51 -8.42 3.98
C ALA A 503 6.45 -9.61 3.65
N ARG A 504 6.29 -10.73 4.36
CA ARG A 504 7.06 -11.96 4.10
C ARG A 504 6.72 -12.57 2.73
N VAL A 505 5.45 -12.56 2.36
CA VAL A 505 5.03 -13.01 1.04
C VAL A 505 5.66 -12.14 -0.06
N ALA A 506 5.67 -10.82 0.10
CA ALA A 506 6.33 -9.91 -0.83
C ALA A 506 7.83 -10.19 -0.94
N PHE A 507 8.50 -10.43 0.21
CA PHE A 507 9.90 -10.82 0.28
C PHE A 507 10.20 -12.12 -0.49
N VAL A 508 9.40 -13.17 -0.28
CA VAL A 508 9.57 -14.47 -0.95
C VAL A 508 9.33 -14.38 -2.45
N MET A 509 8.36 -13.57 -2.88
CA MET A 509 7.91 -13.49 -4.27
C MET A 509 8.66 -12.47 -5.12
N ASP A 510 9.49 -11.58 -4.54
CA ASP A 510 10.13 -10.48 -5.26
C ASP A 510 10.97 -10.94 -6.46
N LYS A 511 11.82 -11.94 -6.27
CA LYS A 511 12.68 -12.47 -7.36
C LYS A 511 11.88 -12.98 -8.55
N LEU A 512 10.72 -13.60 -8.30
CA LEU A 512 9.86 -14.17 -9.32
C LEU A 512 9.14 -13.07 -10.11
N LEU A 513 8.57 -12.10 -9.40
CA LEU A 513 7.82 -10.99 -10.01
C LEU A 513 8.71 -10.01 -10.75
N ARG A 514 9.93 -9.78 -10.29
CA ARG A 514 10.92 -8.94 -10.97
C ARG A 514 11.26 -9.45 -12.37
N ARG A 515 11.27 -10.77 -12.60
CA ARG A 515 11.47 -11.32 -13.94
C ARG A 515 10.42 -10.82 -14.93
N ILE A 516 9.19 -10.65 -14.49
CA ILE A 516 8.08 -10.14 -15.29
C ILE A 516 7.92 -8.61 -15.19
N GLY A 517 8.81 -7.91 -14.49
CA GLY A 517 8.86 -6.45 -14.42
C GLY A 517 8.06 -5.83 -13.28
N LEU A 518 7.69 -6.59 -12.26
CA LEU A 518 6.95 -6.15 -11.07
C LEU A 518 7.80 -6.28 -9.80
N SER A 519 7.48 -5.51 -8.76
CA SER A 519 8.02 -5.71 -7.41
C SER A 519 7.27 -6.79 -6.65
N GLY A 520 7.88 -7.36 -5.61
CA GLY A 520 7.25 -8.38 -4.75
C GLY A 520 5.95 -7.91 -4.10
N ARG A 521 5.81 -6.62 -3.82
CA ARG A 521 4.58 -6.02 -3.25
C ARG A 521 3.37 -6.15 -4.20
N SER A 522 3.57 -6.19 -5.52
CA SER A 522 2.50 -6.37 -6.52
C SER A 522 1.81 -7.74 -6.41
N PHE A 523 2.45 -8.71 -5.74
CA PHE A 523 1.88 -10.04 -5.57
C PHE A 523 0.58 -10.04 -4.75
N VAL A 524 0.51 -9.21 -3.73
CA VAL A 524 -0.66 -9.13 -2.83
C VAL A 524 -1.93 -8.72 -3.58
N PRO A 525 -1.99 -7.59 -4.32
CA PRO A 525 -3.13 -7.26 -5.16
C PRO A 525 -3.49 -8.35 -6.18
N MET A 526 -2.50 -8.95 -6.84
CA MET A 526 -2.75 -10.02 -7.81
C MET A 526 -3.38 -11.24 -7.16
N LEU A 527 -2.95 -11.61 -5.95
CA LEU A 527 -3.51 -12.71 -5.19
C LEU A 527 -4.98 -12.45 -4.82
N VAL A 528 -5.29 -11.24 -4.33
CA VAL A 528 -6.67 -10.81 -4.04
C VAL A 528 -7.54 -10.92 -5.29
N GLY A 529 -6.96 -10.74 -6.47
CA GLY A 529 -7.62 -10.86 -7.78
C GLY A 529 -8.25 -12.24 -8.05
N PHE A 530 -7.75 -13.31 -7.46
CA PHE A 530 -8.39 -14.63 -7.51
C PHE A 530 -9.69 -14.69 -6.72
N GLY A 531 -9.84 -13.85 -5.71
CA GLY A 531 -11.12 -13.70 -5.02
C GLY A 531 -12.05 -12.74 -5.75
N CYS A 532 -11.65 -11.48 -5.89
CA CYS A 532 -12.42 -10.43 -6.56
C CYS A 532 -11.49 -9.36 -7.14
N SER A 533 -11.74 -8.97 -8.40
CA SER A 533 -10.93 -7.96 -9.09
C SER A 533 -11.11 -6.55 -8.51
N VAL A 534 -12.28 -6.22 -7.92
CA VAL A 534 -12.55 -4.89 -7.34
C VAL A 534 -11.60 -4.56 -6.19
N PRO A 535 -11.57 -5.36 -5.09
CA PRO A 535 -10.62 -5.13 -4.00
C PRO A 535 -9.17 -5.26 -4.43
N ALA A 536 -8.87 -6.13 -5.40
CA ALA A 536 -7.53 -6.29 -5.94
C ALA A 536 -7.01 -4.99 -6.60
N ILE A 537 -7.83 -4.35 -7.43
CA ILE A 537 -7.50 -3.07 -8.06
C ILE A 537 -7.35 -1.97 -7.00
N MET A 538 -8.23 -1.93 -6.01
CA MET A 538 -8.14 -0.96 -4.91
C MET A 538 -6.90 -1.17 -4.04
N ALA A 539 -6.47 -2.41 -3.81
CA ALA A 539 -5.28 -2.74 -3.05
C ALA A 539 -3.98 -2.27 -3.73
N THR A 540 -4.01 -1.98 -5.04
CA THR A 540 -2.82 -1.45 -5.74
C THR A 540 -2.37 -0.08 -5.24
N ARG A 541 -3.18 0.63 -4.45
CA ARG A 541 -2.82 1.89 -3.80
C ARG A 541 -1.69 1.76 -2.80
N THR A 542 -1.47 0.57 -2.24
CA THR A 542 -0.36 0.31 -1.33
C THR A 542 1.00 0.22 -2.03
N LEU A 543 1.00 0.26 -3.38
CA LEU A 543 2.21 0.24 -4.17
C LEU A 543 2.77 1.66 -4.33
N SER A 544 3.99 1.88 -3.87
CA SER A 544 4.69 3.17 -3.93
C SER A 544 5.03 3.61 -5.36
N SER A 545 5.21 2.67 -6.28
CA SER A 545 5.52 2.96 -7.69
C SER A 545 4.26 3.08 -8.54
N GLU A 546 4.07 4.22 -9.18
CA GLU A 546 2.98 4.41 -10.15
C GLU A 546 3.09 3.45 -11.33
N ARG A 547 4.30 3.13 -11.77
CA ARG A 547 4.58 2.13 -12.80
C ARG A 547 4.07 0.74 -12.38
N ASP A 548 4.48 0.26 -11.21
CA ASP A 548 4.09 -1.05 -10.69
C ASP A 548 2.58 -1.09 -10.41
N ARG A 549 2.01 0.01 -9.91
CA ARG A 549 0.57 0.16 -9.69
C ARG A 549 -0.21 0.02 -10.99
N ARG A 550 0.12 0.81 -12.03
CA ARG A 550 -0.54 0.74 -13.35
C ARG A 550 -0.41 -0.64 -13.97
N MET A 551 0.79 -1.22 -13.94
CA MET A 551 1.04 -2.53 -14.49
C MET A 551 0.25 -3.63 -13.74
N THR A 552 0.18 -3.57 -12.42
CA THR A 552 -0.61 -4.51 -11.60
C THR A 552 -2.12 -4.39 -11.88
N ILE A 553 -2.65 -3.16 -12.04
CA ILE A 553 -4.04 -2.94 -12.44
C ILE A 553 -4.36 -3.61 -13.78
N LEU A 554 -3.46 -3.49 -14.77
CA LEU A 554 -3.64 -4.09 -16.09
C LEU A 554 -3.58 -5.63 -16.06
N LEU A 555 -2.84 -6.21 -15.10
CA LEU A 555 -2.68 -7.66 -14.95
C LEU A 555 -3.77 -8.32 -14.10
N THR A 556 -4.34 -7.60 -13.14
CA THR A 556 -5.36 -8.12 -12.23
C THR A 556 -6.53 -8.84 -12.93
N PRO A 557 -7.09 -8.37 -14.06
CA PRO A 557 -8.20 -9.03 -14.72
C PRO A 557 -7.88 -10.40 -15.35
N PHE A 558 -6.62 -10.75 -15.55
CA PHE A 558 -6.20 -12.08 -16.00
C PHE A 558 -6.36 -13.14 -14.90
N MET A 559 -6.44 -12.71 -13.63
CA MET A 559 -6.72 -13.60 -12.51
C MET A 559 -8.18 -14.03 -12.55
N SER A 560 -8.41 -15.34 -12.31
CA SER A 560 -9.76 -15.91 -12.35
C SER A 560 -10.47 -15.62 -11.03
N CYS A 561 -11.36 -14.63 -11.00
CA CYS A 561 -12.15 -14.30 -9.80
C CYS A 561 -13.27 -15.35 -9.54
N SER A 562 -13.79 -15.36 -8.30
CA SER A 562 -14.82 -16.30 -7.87
C SER A 562 -16.11 -16.25 -8.71
N ALA A 563 -16.49 -15.08 -9.24
CA ALA A 563 -17.67 -14.90 -10.10
C ALA A 563 -17.58 -15.64 -11.46
N LYS A 564 -16.39 -16.07 -11.88
CA LYS A 564 -16.19 -16.89 -13.07
C LYS A 564 -16.43 -18.39 -12.80
N LEU A 565 -16.35 -18.84 -11.54
CA LEU A 565 -16.52 -20.24 -11.15
C LEU A 565 -17.86 -20.87 -11.58
N PRO A 566 -19.02 -20.20 -11.42
CA PRO A 566 -20.31 -20.74 -11.89
C PRO A 566 -20.32 -21.03 -13.38
N ILE A 567 -19.68 -20.20 -14.21
CA ILE A 567 -19.55 -20.42 -15.65
C ILE A 567 -18.73 -21.68 -15.90
N TYR A 568 -17.57 -21.80 -15.24
CA TYR A 568 -16.71 -22.99 -15.40
C TYR A 568 -17.43 -24.28 -14.94
N ALA A 569 -18.14 -24.22 -13.81
CA ALA A 569 -18.87 -25.34 -13.27
C ALA A 569 -19.98 -25.80 -14.24
N LEU A 570 -20.80 -24.88 -14.79
CA LEU A 570 -21.86 -25.19 -15.74
C LEU A 570 -21.30 -25.86 -17.00
N PHE A 571 -20.33 -25.23 -17.63
CA PHE A 571 -19.77 -25.73 -18.91
C PHE A 571 -18.98 -27.02 -18.72
N THR A 572 -18.19 -27.13 -17.62
CA THR A 572 -17.47 -28.38 -17.36
C THR A 572 -18.43 -29.54 -17.01
N ALA A 573 -19.55 -29.25 -16.34
CA ALA A 573 -20.57 -30.26 -16.06
C ALA A 573 -21.32 -30.72 -17.33
N ALA A 574 -21.60 -29.81 -18.28
CA ALA A 574 -22.33 -30.08 -19.50
C ALA A 574 -21.48 -30.83 -20.56
N PHE A 575 -20.22 -30.45 -20.74
CA PHE A 575 -19.39 -30.87 -21.88
C PHE A 575 -18.27 -31.84 -21.56
N PHE A 576 -17.88 -31.99 -20.29
CA PHE A 576 -16.72 -32.78 -19.92
C PHE A 576 -17.07 -33.94 -18.98
N PRO A 577 -16.51 -35.14 -19.19
CA PRO A 577 -16.66 -36.27 -18.29
C PRO A 577 -16.23 -35.94 -16.87
N ARG A 578 -16.82 -36.59 -15.87
CA ARG A 578 -16.58 -36.26 -14.43
C ARG A 578 -15.10 -36.22 -14.03
N VAL A 579 -14.29 -37.09 -14.64
CA VAL A 579 -12.85 -37.19 -14.38
C VAL A 579 -12.07 -35.93 -14.87
N TRP A 580 -12.55 -35.31 -15.98
CA TRP A 580 -11.87 -34.17 -16.61
C TRP A 580 -12.33 -32.81 -16.12
N ARG A 581 -13.41 -32.72 -15.32
CA ARG A 581 -13.94 -31.42 -14.82
C ARG A 581 -12.95 -30.64 -14.02
N ALA A 582 -12.34 -31.26 -13.02
CA ALA A 582 -11.30 -30.60 -12.17
C ALA A 582 -10.03 -30.27 -12.97
N PRO A 583 -9.46 -31.16 -13.79
CA PRO A 583 -8.32 -30.80 -14.66
C PRO A 583 -8.59 -29.61 -15.59
N VAL A 584 -9.77 -29.52 -16.21
CA VAL A 584 -10.12 -28.36 -17.07
C VAL A 584 -10.21 -27.08 -16.27
N MET A 585 -10.79 -27.10 -15.08
CA MET A 585 -10.83 -25.92 -14.20
C MET A 585 -9.42 -25.47 -13.80
N ILE A 586 -8.55 -26.39 -13.40
CA ILE A 586 -7.16 -26.09 -13.05
C ILE A 586 -6.41 -25.53 -14.28
N PHE A 587 -6.64 -26.11 -15.45
CA PHE A 587 -6.06 -25.61 -16.70
C PHE A 587 -6.46 -24.17 -16.97
N LEU A 588 -7.72 -23.78 -16.79
CA LEU A 588 -8.19 -22.41 -17.00
C LEU A 588 -7.50 -21.43 -16.05
N TYR A 589 -7.33 -21.78 -14.76
CA TYR A 589 -6.59 -20.96 -13.82
C TYR A 589 -5.12 -20.77 -14.24
N LEU A 590 -4.43 -21.86 -14.56
CA LEU A 590 -3.04 -21.79 -15.01
C LEU A 590 -2.88 -21.05 -16.33
N PHE A 591 -3.83 -21.22 -17.24
CA PHE A 591 -3.84 -20.53 -18.53
C PHE A 591 -4.02 -19.02 -18.37
N GLY A 592 -4.89 -18.57 -17.45
CA GLY A 592 -5.04 -17.15 -17.12
C GLY A 592 -3.76 -16.55 -16.57
N ILE A 593 -3.09 -17.25 -15.66
CA ILE A 593 -1.78 -16.83 -15.12
C ILE A 593 -0.75 -16.74 -16.24
N LEU A 594 -0.67 -17.73 -17.11
CA LEU A 594 0.26 -17.75 -18.25
C LEU A 594 0.03 -16.57 -19.18
N CYS A 595 -1.23 -16.29 -19.56
CA CYS A 595 -1.57 -15.12 -20.39
C CYS A 595 -1.17 -13.81 -19.69
N GLY A 596 -1.40 -13.71 -18.38
CA GLY A 596 -0.96 -12.56 -17.57
C GLY A 596 0.55 -12.38 -17.59
N ILE A 597 1.33 -13.45 -17.43
CA ILE A 597 2.80 -13.42 -17.51
C ILE A 597 3.26 -12.96 -18.90
N LEU A 598 2.71 -13.55 -19.97
CA LEU A 598 3.06 -13.18 -21.35
C LEU A 598 2.75 -11.69 -21.62
N TYR A 599 1.57 -11.25 -21.20
CA TYR A 599 1.18 -9.85 -21.34
C TYR A 599 2.08 -8.92 -20.53
N SER A 600 2.46 -9.31 -19.31
CA SER A 600 3.41 -8.57 -18.48
C SER A 600 4.77 -8.40 -19.17
N LEU A 601 5.30 -9.45 -19.80
CA LEU A 601 6.56 -9.40 -20.54
C LEU A 601 6.48 -8.45 -21.76
N ILE A 602 5.33 -8.42 -22.44
CA ILE A 602 5.09 -7.47 -23.54
C ILE A 602 5.07 -6.04 -22.99
N LEU A 603 4.36 -5.78 -21.91
CA LEU A 603 4.28 -4.46 -21.28
C LEU A 603 5.65 -3.98 -20.79
N LYS A 604 6.46 -4.85 -20.21
CA LYS A 604 7.83 -4.56 -19.77
C LYS A 604 8.72 -4.09 -20.90
N GLN A 605 8.56 -4.66 -22.11
CA GLN A 605 9.37 -4.31 -23.29
C GLN A 605 8.84 -3.07 -24.03
N THR A 606 7.55 -2.78 -23.94
CA THR A 606 6.88 -1.72 -24.71
C THR A 606 6.61 -0.46 -23.88
N CYS A 607 5.61 -0.50 -23.01
CA CYS A 607 5.07 0.67 -22.32
C CYS A 607 5.77 0.98 -20.99
N PHE A 608 6.27 -0.04 -20.28
CA PHE A 608 6.84 0.09 -18.94
C PHE A 608 8.32 -0.32 -18.93
N ARG A 609 9.12 0.36 -19.76
CA ARG A 609 10.58 0.16 -19.82
C ARG A 609 11.22 0.65 -18.53
N GLY A 610 12.33 0.01 -18.10
CA GLY A 610 13.08 0.31 -16.89
C GLY A 610 12.95 -0.78 -15.82
N GLU A 611 13.77 -0.65 -14.78
CA GLU A 611 13.75 -1.58 -13.66
C GLU A 611 12.61 -1.23 -12.66
N PRO A 612 12.04 -2.23 -11.96
CA PRO A 612 11.11 -1.96 -10.88
C PRO A 612 11.83 -1.21 -9.75
N VAL A 613 11.08 -0.38 -9.02
CA VAL A 613 11.59 0.40 -7.89
C VAL A 613 12.39 -0.49 -6.92
N PRO A 614 13.49 0.03 -6.35
CA PRO A 614 14.29 -0.70 -5.38
C PRO A 614 13.43 -1.29 -4.27
N PHE A 615 13.71 -2.55 -3.93
CA PHE A 615 13.01 -3.25 -2.86
C PHE A 615 13.83 -3.13 -1.57
N VAL A 616 13.65 -2.02 -0.90
CA VAL A 616 14.19 -1.81 0.45
C VAL A 616 12.99 -1.84 1.40
N MET A 617 12.94 -2.83 2.27
CA MET A 617 11.78 -3.03 3.16
C MET A 617 12.22 -3.65 4.48
N GLU A 618 11.61 -3.22 5.56
CA GLU A 618 11.67 -3.91 6.84
C GLU A 618 10.62 -5.00 6.92
N LEU A 619 10.96 -6.11 7.54
CA LEU A 619 10.01 -7.12 7.94
C LEU A 619 9.53 -6.79 9.36
N PRO A 620 8.28 -6.31 9.53
CA PRO A 620 7.76 -5.97 10.85
C PRO A 620 7.66 -7.23 11.73
N ASN A 621 7.82 -7.10 13.04
CA ASN A 621 7.58 -8.22 13.96
C ASN A 621 6.13 -8.72 13.84
N TYR A 622 5.91 -10.03 14.04
CA TYR A 622 4.56 -10.56 14.08
C TYR A 622 3.80 -10.03 15.28
N ARG A 623 2.67 -9.40 15.02
CA ARG A 623 1.77 -8.86 16.03
C ARG A 623 0.36 -9.42 15.85
N LEU A 624 -0.33 -9.62 16.97
CA LEU A 624 -1.75 -9.96 16.92
C LEU A 624 -2.56 -8.69 16.59
N PRO A 625 -3.43 -8.73 15.58
CA PRO A 625 -4.21 -7.55 15.20
C PRO A 625 -5.21 -7.19 16.31
N SER A 626 -5.41 -5.89 16.51
CA SER A 626 -6.45 -5.41 17.43
C SER A 626 -7.84 -5.67 16.85
N PRO A 627 -8.75 -6.35 17.59
CA PRO A 627 -10.11 -6.59 17.09
C PRO A 627 -10.86 -5.31 16.70
N LYS A 628 -10.59 -4.21 17.39
CA LYS A 628 -11.19 -2.90 17.09
C LYS A 628 -10.69 -2.34 15.76
N SER A 629 -9.39 -2.41 15.49
CA SER A 629 -8.79 -1.95 14.22
C SER A 629 -9.29 -2.77 13.04
N VAL A 630 -9.30 -4.10 13.18
CA VAL A 630 -9.84 -5.01 12.15
C VAL A 630 -11.32 -4.70 11.89
N GLY A 631 -12.14 -4.52 12.93
CA GLY A 631 -13.56 -4.18 12.77
C GLY A 631 -13.79 -2.84 12.07
N GLN A 632 -13.01 -1.81 12.39
CA GLN A 632 -13.07 -0.51 11.71
C GLN A 632 -12.67 -0.61 10.23
N LEU A 633 -11.58 -1.30 9.93
CA LEU A 633 -11.09 -1.49 8.56
C LEU A 633 -12.11 -2.26 7.71
N ILE A 634 -12.72 -3.33 8.27
CA ILE A 634 -13.78 -4.08 7.60
C ILE A 634 -14.98 -3.18 7.30
N TRP A 635 -15.41 -2.38 8.28
CA TRP A 635 -16.54 -1.45 8.10
C TRP A 635 -16.26 -0.41 7.01
N GLU A 636 -15.06 0.20 7.00
CA GLU A 636 -14.65 1.14 5.96
C GLU A 636 -14.67 0.50 4.56
N LYS A 637 -14.08 -0.69 4.43
CA LYS A 637 -14.05 -1.42 3.15
C LYS A 637 -15.44 -1.87 2.69
N ALA A 638 -16.28 -2.36 3.61
CA ALA A 638 -17.65 -2.73 3.32
C ALA A 638 -18.51 -1.53 2.89
N ARG A 639 -18.40 -0.41 3.61
CA ARG A 639 -19.07 0.85 3.27
C ARG A 639 -18.65 1.38 1.89
N ASP A 640 -17.36 1.38 1.62
CA ASP A 640 -16.80 1.81 0.33
C ASP A 640 -17.32 0.92 -0.81
N PHE A 641 -17.38 -0.39 -0.59
CA PHE A 641 -17.93 -1.33 -1.58
C PHE A 641 -19.41 -1.06 -1.84
N ILE A 642 -20.22 -0.93 -0.79
CA ILE A 642 -21.67 -0.66 -0.92
C ILE A 642 -21.87 0.68 -1.64
N GLN A 643 -21.24 1.76 -1.23
CA GLN A 643 -21.47 3.08 -1.82
C GLN A 643 -21.07 3.16 -3.30
N ARG A 644 -20.05 2.42 -3.71
CA ARG A 644 -19.47 2.56 -5.05
C ARG A 644 -19.92 1.47 -6.02
N ALA A 645 -19.91 0.21 -5.61
CA ALA A 645 -20.32 -0.89 -6.46
C ALA A 645 -21.85 -0.92 -6.63
N PHE A 646 -22.59 -0.68 -5.55
CA PHE A 646 -24.03 -0.68 -5.56
C PHE A 646 -24.63 0.28 -6.59
N THR A 647 -24.25 1.56 -6.60
CA THR A 647 -24.81 2.55 -7.51
C THR A 647 -24.59 2.19 -8.98
N ILE A 648 -23.38 1.74 -9.31
CA ILE A 648 -23.01 1.44 -10.70
C ILE A 648 -23.69 0.16 -11.17
N ILE A 649 -23.71 -0.89 -10.34
CA ILE A 649 -24.37 -2.15 -10.68
C ILE A 649 -25.88 -1.95 -10.76
N PHE A 650 -26.47 -1.19 -9.83
CA PHE A 650 -27.88 -0.86 -9.85
C PHE A 650 -28.30 -0.18 -11.17
N VAL A 651 -27.59 0.87 -11.59
CA VAL A 651 -27.88 1.54 -12.86
C VAL A 651 -27.71 0.58 -14.04
N ALA A 652 -26.64 -0.21 -14.06
CA ALA A 652 -26.39 -1.18 -15.11
C ALA A 652 -27.49 -2.24 -15.19
N THR A 653 -27.99 -2.74 -14.05
CA THR A 653 -29.08 -3.73 -14.01
C THR A 653 -30.40 -3.16 -14.50
N VAL A 654 -30.73 -1.92 -14.12
CA VAL A 654 -31.94 -1.25 -14.63
C VAL A 654 -31.86 -1.06 -16.15
N VAL A 655 -30.69 -0.69 -16.69
CA VAL A 655 -30.48 -0.58 -18.15
C VAL A 655 -30.64 -1.93 -18.84
N ILE A 656 -30.07 -3.00 -18.28
CA ILE A 656 -30.22 -4.36 -18.84
C ILE A 656 -31.68 -4.80 -18.78
N TRP A 657 -32.36 -4.58 -17.65
CA TRP A 657 -33.80 -4.88 -17.52
C TRP A 657 -34.61 -4.14 -18.61
N PHE A 658 -34.34 -2.86 -18.83
CA PHE A 658 -34.98 -2.08 -19.87
C PHE A 658 -34.75 -2.71 -21.26
N LEU A 659 -33.52 -3.06 -21.58
CA LEU A 659 -33.17 -3.67 -22.87
C LEU A 659 -33.77 -5.07 -23.04
N GLN A 660 -34.00 -5.81 -21.96
CA GLN A 660 -34.64 -7.14 -22.00
C GLN A 660 -36.18 -7.07 -22.12
N THR A 661 -36.77 -6.05 -21.49
CA THR A 661 -38.23 -5.97 -21.38
C THR A 661 -38.88 -5.33 -22.60
N PHE A 662 -38.18 -4.42 -23.30
CA PHE A 662 -38.80 -3.67 -24.41
C PHE A 662 -38.26 -4.10 -25.78
N ASP A 663 -39.16 -4.02 -26.78
CA ASP A 663 -38.87 -4.18 -28.21
C ASP A 663 -38.44 -2.83 -28.84
N THR A 664 -38.11 -2.82 -30.14
CA THR A 664 -37.72 -1.62 -30.93
C THR A 664 -38.77 -0.53 -31.00
N ARG A 665 -40.02 -0.83 -30.65
CA ARG A 665 -41.16 0.11 -30.60
C ARG A 665 -41.53 0.52 -29.19
N LEU A 666 -40.72 0.14 -28.21
CA LEU A 666 -40.95 0.37 -26.77
C LEU A 666 -42.24 -0.32 -26.24
N ASN A 667 -42.72 -1.39 -26.91
CA ASN A 667 -43.72 -2.28 -26.34
C ASN A 667 -43.01 -3.35 -25.52
N VAL A 668 -43.74 -3.97 -24.59
CA VAL A 668 -43.23 -5.15 -23.86
C VAL A 668 -42.99 -6.28 -24.84
N ALA A 669 -41.78 -6.79 -24.87
CA ALA A 669 -41.37 -7.85 -25.78
C ALA A 669 -42.17 -9.13 -25.50
N ALA A 670 -42.86 -9.67 -26.54
CA ALA A 670 -43.65 -10.85 -26.41
C ALA A 670 -42.79 -12.12 -26.22
N THR A 671 -41.59 -12.10 -26.77
CA THR A 671 -40.59 -13.17 -26.66
C THR A 671 -39.21 -12.59 -26.41
N PRO A 672 -38.30 -13.29 -25.74
CA PRO A 672 -36.91 -12.83 -25.55
C PRO A 672 -36.18 -12.40 -26.82
N ASP A 673 -36.53 -13.06 -27.96
CA ASP A 673 -35.97 -12.82 -29.30
C ASP A 673 -36.32 -11.44 -29.86
N SER A 674 -37.46 -10.88 -29.46
CA SER A 674 -37.94 -9.58 -29.94
C SER A 674 -37.40 -8.39 -29.12
N SER A 675 -36.64 -8.62 -28.05
CA SER A 675 -36.13 -7.62 -27.15
C SER A 675 -35.02 -6.76 -27.79
N LEU A 676 -34.86 -5.52 -27.30
CA LEU A 676 -33.75 -4.67 -27.68
C LEU A 676 -32.37 -5.31 -27.38
N LEU A 677 -32.29 -6.09 -26.29
CA LEU A 677 -31.08 -6.79 -25.94
C LEU A 677 -30.72 -7.87 -26.94
N ALA A 678 -31.72 -8.62 -27.47
CA ALA A 678 -31.53 -9.59 -28.54
C ALA A 678 -31.06 -8.91 -29.86
N LEU A 679 -31.59 -7.74 -30.18
CA LEU A 679 -31.13 -6.97 -31.31
C LEU A 679 -29.65 -6.54 -31.15
N VAL A 680 -29.25 -6.00 -30.01
CA VAL A 680 -27.87 -5.64 -29.73
C VAL A 680 -26.98 -6.90 -29.75
N GLY A 681 -27.42 -8.00 -29.20
CA GLY A 681 -26.75 -9.30 -29.25
C GLY A 681 -26.51 -9.75 -30.69
N SER A 682 -27.56 -9.70 -31.54
CA SER A 682 -27.44 -10.10 -32.93
C SER A 682 -26.51 -9.22 -33.76
N LEU A 683 -26.42 -7.90 -33.45
CA LEU A 683 -25.50 -6.97 -34.10
C LEU A 683 -24.01 -7.32 -33.76
N ILE A 684 -23.74 -7.82 -32.58
CA ILE A 684 -22.40 -8.17 -32.10
C ILE A 684 -22.01 -9.61 -32.50
N THR A 685 -22.97 -10.46 -32.75
CA THR A 685 -22.79 -11.89 -33.12
C THR A 685 -21.77 -12.12 -34.26
N PRO A 686 -21.67 -11.31 -35.32
CA PRO A 686 -20.67 -11.51 -36.38
C PRO A 686 -19.22 -11.50 -35.87
N ILE A 687 -18.93 -10.79 -34.75
CA ILE A 687 -17.60 -10.73 -34.12
C ILE A 687 -17.22 -12.10 -33.54
N PHE A 688 -18.19 -12.90 -33.09
CA PHE A 688 -17.96 -14.18 -32.44
C PHE A 688 -18.03 -15.39 -33.39
N LYS A 689 -18.56 -15.23 -34.62
CA LYS A 689 -18.57 -16.31 -35.63
C LYS A 689 -17.19 -16.93 -35.87
N PRO A 690 -16.06 -16.15 -35.98
CA PRO A 690 -14.76 -16.76 -36.20
C PRO A 690 -14.22 -17.55 -35.00
N LEU A 691 -14.87 -17.44 -33.84
CA LEU A 691 -14.52 -18.16 -32.61
C LEU A 691 -15.27 -19.48 -32.45
N GLY A 692 -16.17 -19.82 -33.41
CA GLY A 692 -16.97 -21.05 -33.39
C GLY A 692 -18.25 -20.96 -32.54
N PHE A 693 -18.64 -19.78 -32.05
CA PHE A 693 -19.89 -19.58 -31.26
C PHE A 693 -20.65 -18.32 -31.72
N GLY A 694 -21.17 -18.36 -32.95
CA GLY A 694 -21.88 -17.25 -33.59
C GLY A 694 -23.38 -17.28 -33.36
N ASP A 695 -23.88 -17.42 -32.13
CA ASP A 695 -25.31 -17.35 -31.80
C ASP A 695 -25.61 -16.05 -31.02
N TRP A 696 -26.74 -15.41 -31.29
CA TRP A 696 -27.12 -14.18 -30.63
C TRP A 696 -27.34 -14.34 -29.10
N ARG A 697 -27.77 -15.54 -28.66
CA ARG A 697 -27.98 -15.86 -27.23
C ARG A 697 -26.66 -15.81 -26.47
N ILE A 698 -25.60 -16.32 -27.08
CA ILE A 698 -24.25 -16.27 -26.53
C ILE A 698 -23.75 -14.83 -26.43
N SER A 699 -23.95 -14.04 -27.49
CA SER A 699 -23.59 -12.62 -27.51
C SER A 699 -24.34 -11.83 -26.44
N THR A 700 -25.65 -12.08 -26.28
CA THR A 700 -26.48 -11.49 -25.23
C THR A 700 -25.99 -11.87 -23.84
N ALA A 701 -25.65 -13.14 -23.61
CA ALA A 701 -25.08 -13.57 -22.32
C ALA A 701 -23.74 -12.94 -21.99
N LEU A 702 -22.88 -12.69 -22.99
CA LEU A 702 -21.63 -11.99 -22.79
C LEU A 702 -21.82 -10.49 -22.46
N ILE A 703 -22.86 -9.85 -23.01
CA ILE A 703 -23.23 -8.46 -22.69
C ILE A 703 -23.72 -8.38 -21.22
N THR A 704 -24.63 -9.26 -20.82
CA THR A 704 -25.10 -9.31 -19.42
C THR A 704 -23.97 -9.67 -18.46
N GLY A 705 -23.06 -10.57 -18.84
CA GLY A 705 -21.86 -10.94 -18.12
C GLY A 705 -20.83 -9.81 -17.95
N PHE A 706 -20.99 -8.69 -18.66
CA PHE A 706 -20.24 -7.48 -18.40
C PHE A 706 -20.74 -6.77 -17.13
N THR A 707 -22.00 -6.82 -16.81
CA THR A 707 -22.52 -6.26 -15.54
C THR A 707 -22.04 -7.08 -14.36
N ALA A 708 -22.29 -8.38 -14.38
CA ALA A 708 -21.84 -9.34 -13.39
C ALA A 708 -21.54 -10.67 -14.09
N LYS A 709 -20.40 -11.29 -13.81
CA LYS A 709 -19.95 -12.50 -14.55
C LYS A 709 -20.89 -13.68 -14.45
N GLU A 710 -21.49 -13.89 -13.29
CA GLU A 710 -22.47 -14.93 -13.04
C GLU A 710 -23.74 -14.78 -13.89
N SER A 711 -24.07 -13.56 -14.35
CA SER A 711 -25.22 -13.31 -15.21
C SER A 711 -25.12 -14.02 -16.57
N VAL A 712 -23.92 -14.42 -17.01
CA VAL A 712 -23.77 -15.28 -18.20
C VAL A 712 -24.55 -16.57 -18.04
N VAL A 713 -24.45 -17.23 -16.87
CA VAL A 713 -25.14 -18.48 -16.59
C VAL A 713 -26.64 -18.27 -16.56
N SER A 714 -27.11 -17.30 -15.78
CA SER A 714 -28.55 -17.00 -15.66
C SER A 714 -29.17 -16.63 -16.98
N THR A 715 -28.52 -15.80 -17.80
CA THR A 715 -29.04 -15.40 -19.12
C THR A 715 -29.08 -16.58 -20.07
N LEU A 716 -28.06 -17.41 -20.14
CA LEU A 716 -28.09 -18.62 -20.99
C LEU A 716 -29.19 -19.58 -20.54
N THR A 717 -29.35 -19.83 -19.25
CA THR A 717 -30.40 -20.69 -18.72
C THR A 717 -31.81 -20.18 -19.08
N ILE A 718 -32.05 -18.86 -18.94
CA ILE A 718 -33.33 -18.23 -19.29
C ILE A 718 -33.58 -18.35 -20.80
N LEU A 719 -32.59 -18.00 -21.64
CA LEU A 719 -32.73 -18.06 -23.12
C LEU A 719 -32.86 -19.48 -23.67
N LEU A 720 -32.49 -20.50 -22.91
CA LEU A 720 -32.63 -21.91 -23.22
C LEU A 720 -33.88 -22.57 -22.57
N GLY A 721 -34.76 -21.75 -21.93
CA GLY A 721 -35.98 -22.25 -21.33
C GLY A 721 -35.81 -23.13 -20.10
N GLY A 722 -34.68 -22.97 -19.38
CA GLY A 722 -34.37 -23.76 -18.18
C GLY A 722 -33.70 -25.10 -18.43
N ASP A 723 -33.58 -25.53 -19.69
CA ASP A 723 -32.94 -26.82 -20.05
C ASP A 723 -31.43 -26.62 -20.30
N THR A 724 -30.61 -27.04 -19.36
CA THR A 724 -29.15 -27.03 -19.52
C THR A 724 -28.65 -28.02 -20.57
N GLY A 725 -29.44 -29.03 -20.94
CA GLY A 725 -29.11 -29.93 -22.03
C GLY A 725 -29.12 -29.24 -23.40
N ALA A 726 -29.92 -28.18 -23.56
CA ALA A 726 -29.94 -27.38 -24.78
C ALA A 726 -28.63 -26.60 -25.06
N LEU A 727 -27.70 -26.52 -24.11
CA LEU A 727 -26.36 -26.00 -24.37
C LEU A 727 -25.60 -26.77 -25.46
N ASN A 728 -25.88 -28.11 -25.58
CA ASN A 728 -25.31 -28.96 -26.62
C ASN A 728 -25.74 -28.58 -28.04
N MET A 729 -26.82 -27.79 -28.20
CA MET A 729 -27.22 -27.24 -29.50
C MET A 729 -26.42 -26.02 -29.90
N LEU A 730 -25.84 -25.31 -28.92
CA LEU A 730 -25.09 -24.09 -29.15
C LEU A 730 -23.55 -24.29 -29.20
N PHE A 731 -23.06 -25.33 -28.52
CA PHE A 731 -21.64 -25.59 -28.37
C PHE A 731 -21.30 -27.06 -28.61
N THR A 732 -20.13 -27.29 -29.21
CA THR A 732 -19.42 -28.56 -29.13
C THR A 732 -18.51 -28.56 -27.87
N PRO A 733 -18.00 -29.70 -27.40
CA PRO A 733 -17.05 -29.71 -26.27
C PRO A 733 -15.84 -28.81 -26.50
N PHE A 734 -15.36 -28.70 -27.74
CA PHE A 734 -14.24 -27.87 -28.09
C PHE A 734 -14.61 -26.38 -28.13
N THR A 735 -15.72 -25.99 -28.77
CA THR A 735 -16.16 -24.59 -28.80
C THR A 735 -16.58 -24.11 -27.41
N ALA A 736 -17.06 -25.01 -26.52
CA ALA A 736 -17.27 -24.73 -25.11
C ALA A 736 -15.94 -24.37 -24.38
N LEU A 737 -14.85 -25.08 -24.67
CA LEU A 737 -13.51 -24.73 -24.13
C LEU A 737 -13.06 -23.36 -24.65
N VAL A 738 -13.22 -23.06 -25.95
CA VAL A 738 -12.91 -21.76 -26.54
C VAL A 738 -13.70 -20.64 -25.86
N PHE A 739 -15.00 -20.87 -25.62
CA PHE A 739 -15.87 -19.95 -24.90
C PHE A 739 -15.39 -19.73 -23.44
N LEU A 740 -14.97 -20.80 -22.76
CA LEU A 740 -14.40 -20.68 -21.41
C LEU A 740 -13.11 -19.86 -21.40
N ILE A 741 -12.23 -20.02 -22.38
CA ILE A 741 -11.01 -19.22 -22.54
C ILE A 741 -11.36 -17.77 -22.84
N PHE A 742 -12.35 -17.51 -23.70
CA PHE A 742 -12.82 -16.16 -23.97
C PHE A 742 -13.37 -15.51 -22.68
N THR A 743 -14.24 -16.21 -21.95
CA THR A 743 -14.85 -15.70 -20.70
C THR A 743 -13.83 -15.51 -19.57
N LEU A 744 -12.75 -16.27 -19.57
CA LEU A 744 -11.62 -16.09 -18.67
C LEU A 744 -10.93 -14.73 -18.90
N LEU A 745 -10.66 -14.39 -20.16
CA LEU A 745 -9.77 -13.28 -20.54
C LEU A 745 -10.50 -11.97 -20.86
N TYR A 746 -11.81 -12.01 -21.24
CA TYR A 746 -12.50 -10.79 -21.62
C TYR A 746 -12.74 -9.86 -20.44
N THR A 747 -13.10 -8.61 -20.75
CA THR A 747 -13.22 -7.49 -19.79
C THR A 747 -13.83 -7.91 -18.44
N PRO A 748 -13.33 -7.41 -17.30
CA PRO A 748 -13.92 -7.68 -15.99
C PRO A 748 -15.31 -7.03 -15.87
N CYS A 749 -16.02 -7.27 -14.74
CA CYS A 749 -17.34 -6.70 -14.49
C CYS A 749 -17.31 -5.16 -14.40
N VAL A 750 -18.47 -4.52 -14.58
CA VAL A 750 -18.64 -3.06 -14.54
C VAL A 750 -18.07 -2.45 -13.25
N ALA A 751 -18.25 -3.12 -12.10
CA ALA A 751 -17.69 -2.67 -10.83
C ALA A 751 -16.14 -2.61 -10.85
N ALA A 752 -15.49 -3.60 -11.46
CA ALA A 752 -14.04 -3.62 -11.60
C ALA A 752 -13.56 -2.51 -12.57
N ILE A 753 -14.28 -2.27 -13.67
CA ILE A 753 -13.96 -1.18 -14.59
C ILE A 753 -14.15 0.20 -13.93
N ALA A 754 -15.14 0.34 -13.06
CA ALA A 754 -15.29 1.55 -12.26
C ALA A 754 -14.10 1.77 -11.30
N ALA A 755 -13.59 0.71 -10.68
CA ALA A 755 -12.35 0.77 -9.89
C ALA A 755 -11.15 1.15 -10.77
N VAL A 756 -10.99 0.53 -11.96
CA VAL A 756 -9.94 0.89 -12.94
C VAL A 756 -10.04 2.38 -13.33
N LYS A 757 -11.24 2.88 -13.65
CA LYS A 757 -11.46 4.30 -13.99
C LYS A 757 -10.94 5.24 -12.91
N ARG A 758 -11.18 4.89 -11.66
CA ARG A 758 -10.73 5.68 -10.52
C ARG A 758 -9.22 5.62 -10.32
N GLU A 759 -8.65 4.41 -10.35
CA GLU A 759 -7.23 4.20 -10.06
C GLU A 759 -6.30 4.67 -11.19
N LEU A 760 -6.77 4.64 -12.44
CA LEU A 760 -6.02 5.16 -13.59
C LEU A 760 -6.35 6.63 -13.94
N GLY A 761 -7.26 7.28 -13.17
CA GLY A 761 -7.54 8.71 -13.28
C GLY A 761 -8.36 9.14 -14.50
N GLY A 762 -9.10 8.23 -15.17
CA GLY A 762 -9.93 8.68 -16.30
C GLY A 762 -10.76 7.62 -17.03
N GLY A 763 -11.84 8.07 -17.66
CA GLY A 763 -12.73 7.21 -18.46
C GLY A 763 -12.06 6.67 -19.73
N ARG A 764 -11.17 7.44 -20.34
CA ARG A 764 -10.41 7.01 -21.52
C ARG A 764 -9.48 5.84 -21.22
N ALA A 765 -8.80 5.88 -20.06
CA ALA A 765 -7.94 4.79 -19.61
C ALA A 765 -8.76 3.52 -19.33
N ALA A 766 -9.91 3.65 -18.65
CA ALA A 766 -10.79 2.52 -18.39
C ALA A 766 -11.33 1.89 -19.69
N LEU A 767 -11.75 2.71 -20.66
CA LEU A 767 -12.17 2.24 -21.98
C LEU A 767 -11.01 1.52 -22.70
N GLY A 768 -9.80 2.06 -22.61
CA GLY A 768 -8.59 1.42 -23.16
C GLY A 768 -8.36 0.02 -22.58
N VAL A 769 -8.55 -0.16 -21.26
CA VAL A 769 -8.45 -1.47 -20.61
C VAL A 769 -9.53 -2.43 -21.10
N VAL A 770 -10.79 -1.98 -21.25
CA VAL A 770 -11.89 -2.81 -21.79
C VAL A 770 -11.57 -3.30 -23.19
N LEU A 771 -11.19 -2.37 -24.09
CA LEU A 771 -10.89 -2.70 -25.49
C LEU A 771 -9.68 -3.63 -25.61
N MET A 772 -8.64 -3.35 -24.83
CA MET A 772 -7.44 -4.18 -24.79
C MET A 772 -7.75 -5.61 -24.33
N GLN A 773 -8.50 -5.78 -23.25
CA GLN A 773 -8.83 -7.10 -22.72
C GLN A 773 -9.79 -7.89 -23.65
N CYS A 774 -10.81 -7.24 -24.20
CA CYS A 774 -11.66 -7.84 -25.22
C CYS A 774 -10.85 -8.26 -26.46
N GLY A 775 -9.90 -7.43 -26.89
CA GLY A 775 -9.00 -7.75 -28.01
C GLY A 775 -8.10 -8.95 -27.72
N ILE A 776 -7.46 -8.99 -26.53
CA ILE A 776 -6.64 -10.14 -26.12
C ILE A 776 -7.47 -11.41 -26.04
N ALA A 777 -8.65 -11.34 -25.39
CA ALA A 777 -9.55 -12.47 -25.29
C ALA A 777 -9.96 -13.02 -26.66
N TRP A 778 -10.27 -12.11 -27.61
CA TRP A 778 -10.65 -12.48 -28.97
C TRP A 778 -9.48 -13.14 -29.73
N VAL A 779 -8.30 -12.53 -29.70
CA VAL A 779 -7.10 -13.05 -30.38
C VAL A 779 -6.70 -14.42 -29.84
N VAL A 780 -6.68 -14.58 -28.51
CA VAL A 780 -6.32 -15.86 -27.87
C VAL A 780 -7.36 -16.93 -28.19
N ALA A 781 -8.64 -16.62 -28.03
CA ALA A 781 -9.72 -17.56 -28.34
C ALA A 781 -9.72 -17.96 -29.83
N PHE A 782 -9.49 -17.01 -30.74
CA PHE A 782 -9.34 -17.25 -32.17
C PHE A 782 -8.15 -18.16 -32.48
N ALA A 783 -6.99 -17.90 -31.89
CA ALA A 783 -5.81 -18.74 -32.05
C ALA A 783 -6.07 -20.18 -31.59
N VAL A 784 -6.72 -20.35 -30.42
CA VAL A 784 -7.11 -21.68 -29.90
C VAL A 784 -8.11 -22.35 -30.83
N HIS A 785 -9.11 -21.60 -31.34
CA HIS A 785 -10.09 -22.16 -32.29
C HIS A 785 -9.42 -22.62 -33.59
N CYS A 786 -8.52 -21.80 -34.18
CA CYS A 786 -7.78 -22.19 -35.39
C CYS A 786 -6.93 -23.45 -35.17
N VAL A 787 -6.26 -23.57 -34.02
CA VAL A 787 -5.52 -24.79 -33.69
C VAL A 787 -6.45 -26.01 -33.61
N GLY A 788 -7.64 -25.86 -33.01
CA GLY A 788 -8.62 -26.93 -32.93
C GLY A 788 -9.16 -27.37 -34.31
N VAL A 789 -9.44 -26.40 -35.18
CA VAL A 789 -9.82 -26.68 -36.57
C VAL A 789 -8.75 -27.48 -37.31
N LEU A 790 -7.48 -27.07 -37.15
CA LEU A 790 -6.35 -27.81 -37.74
C LEU A 790 -6.17 -29.22 -37.20
N LEU A 791 -6.57 -29.45 -35.94
CA LEU A 791 -6.52 -30.78 -35.30
C LEU A 791 -7.79 -31.61 -35.52
N GLY A 792 -8.78 -31.05 -36.21
CA GLY A 792 -10.08 -31.72 -36.49
C GLY A 792 -10.98 -31.87 -35.25
N LEU A 793 -10.82 -30.98 -34.25
CA LEU A 793 -11.59 -31.00 -33.00
C LEU A 793 -12.78 -30.04 -33.00
N ALA A 794 -12.88 -29.12 -33.99
CA ALA A 794 -13.93 -28.09 -34.08
C ALA A 794 -15.11 -28.51 -34.95
#